data_fff107e5af822027da4049393dfab457
#
_entry.id   fff107e5af822027da4049393dfab457
#
_cell.length_a   1.000
_cell.length_b   1.000
_cell.length_c   1.000
_cell.angle_alpha   90.00
_cell.angle_beta   90.00
_cell.angle_gamma   90.00
#
_symmetry.space_group_name_H-M   'P 1'
#
loop_
_entity.id
_entity.type
_entity.pdbx_description
1 polymer ?
#
loop_
_entity_poly.entity_id
_entity_poly.type
_entity_poly.pdbx_seq_one_letter_code
_entity_poly.pdbx_strand_id
1 'polypeptide(L)'
;MRQGALSSFCLLTLILLVPQYGAIAQVAPPPDYDQKLSDVVVNATRSGTPLDQMSLNTTILTKEVLEASPDQTIDQVLKNVPGVFLNDVPYYQKDPTGQSINVRGLGYGRTLVLIDGLPANDAFYGTVQWNLVPMSSIESVEFVRGGVSSLWGNYGMGGVININTKTPKNSSQDVSASYGSFATGNVAASKDLIVSDAMQMRFSADYFSSEGFQNYATISPGSPGNIKNGMGTDAVKNSNIRLQNYFKPTQDTNAFLRLGYSTMADLSNNYAIAPNLIQMADVAGGSTTNLDVNKKVQVNVYYQATNFYKQTANNLAAPSYKPYINANYTDPYSTVGASAQYTHDLNFAGIDQYIVGLDARNISASNQTNNLVASGAVNSVSYAQGQQNFYGLLGQIKSSASAIPLETTLGARVDSWNSQTPTSYNAGANGINPLYQAIPNQSKTQLSPSLGLLYKATSNWDLRGAAYQAFHAPSMNNTLRSYGNSVSGYSLANPNLTPETMTGYEVGTDYRWKSGFAQLTAFNNYIQNAIASYKITNANAAFATSLCAAVGISGCSASTGGFTNVSYYTNQQNLLSRGIELQYHHDVNAQWALDGGYSYTNTILTWSATTDPINTQVGGVPKNMANAGITYYPVPQASLTTTVRYVGNSWMSTGSLPVPAYAVVGMRANYQVTQQASVYASVVNLFNRQYVTFNIASQASAYQAGMPQAITVGARLQF
;
A
#
# COMPACT_ATOMS: atom_id res chain seq x y z
N MET A 1 14.77 37.64 -8.17
CA MET A 1 14.60 37.89 -6.75
C MET A 1 13.57 38.99 -6.53
N ARG A 2 12.48 38.70 -5.87
CA ARG A 2 11.28 39.47 -5.46
C ARG A 2 9.99 38.99 -6.12
N GLN A 3 9.51 37.81 -5.66
CA GLN A 3 8.10 37.41 -5.81
C GLN A 3 7.75 36.34 -4.76
N GLY A 4 8.12 36.51 -3.50
CA GLY A 4 7.88 35.52 -2.45
C GLY A 4 7.18 36.01 -1.17
N ALA A 5 6.66 37.22 -1.15
CA ALA A 5 6.22 37.82 0.13
C ALA A 5 4.73 38.16 0.24
N LEU A 6 3.89 37.87 -0.77
CA LEU A 6 2.48 38.28 -0.75
C LEU A 6 1.46 37.14 -0.55
N SER A 7 1.85 35.88 -0.56
CA SER A 7 0.89 34.77 -0.41
C SER A 7 0.64 34.32 1.04
N SER A 8 1.47 34.73 2.01
CA SER A 8 1.32 34.28 3.41
C SER A 8 0.33 35.07 4.26
N PHE A 9 -0.16 36.21 3.78
CA PHE A 9 -1.03 37.10 4.57
C PHE A 9 -2.54 36.90 4.35
N CYS A 10 -2.97 36.24 3.29
CA CYS A 10 -4.40 36.05 2.99
C CYS A 10 -5.08 34.93 3.79
N LEU A 11 -4.36 33.98 4.35
CA LEU A 11 -4.98 32.84 5.06
C LEU A 11 -5.39 33.16 6.51
N LEU A 12 -4.74 34.13 7.14
CA LEU A 12 -5.06 34.52 8.53
C LEU A 12 -6.29 35.44 8.65
N THR A 13 -6.67 36.12 7.59
CA THR A 13 -7.79 37.09 7.60
C THR A 13 -9.18 36.45 7.36
N LEU A 14 -9.24 35.23 6.86
CA LEU A 14 -10.53 34.55 6.63
C LEU A 14 -11.13 33.92 7.90
N ILE A 15 -10.36 33.80 8.98
CA ILE A 15 -10.80 33.17 10.26
C ILE A 15 -11.50 34.18 11.18
N LEU A 16 -11.40 35.48 10.92
CA LEU A 16 -11.90 36.53 11.84
C LEU A 16 -13.28 37.14 11.49
N LEU A 17 -13.95 36.65 10.44
CA LEU A 17 -15.29 37.10 10.07
C LEU A 17 -16.34 36.02 10.31
N VAL A 18 -16.45 35.47 11.52
CA VAL A 18 -17.59 34.68 11.95
C VAL A 18 -18.61 35.61 12.57
N PRO A 19 -19.82 35.79 12.00
CA PRO A 19 -20.86 36.56 12.66
C PRO A 19 -21.22 35.85 13.98
N GLN A 20 -21.19 36.60 15.07
CA GLN A 20 -21.72 36.15 16.35
C GLN A 20 -23.25 36.02 16.24
N TYR A 21 -23.75 34.87 15.92
CA TYR A 21 -25.11 34.49 16.17
C TYR A 21 -25.15 33.47 17.30
N GLY A 22 -25.61 33.95 18.47
CA GLY A 22 -25.79 33.15 19.64
C GLY A 22 -26.95 32.16 19.47
N ALA A 23 -26.60 30.90 19.44
CA ALA A 23 -27.29 29.80 20.08
C ALA A 23 -26.20 28.85 20.51
N ILE A 24 -25.91 28.79 21.80
CA ILE A 24 -25.04 27.77 22.39
C ILE A 24 -25.80 26.44 22.22
N ALA A 25 -25.58 25.78 21.09
CA ALA A 25 -25.92 24.37 20.99
C ALA A 25 -25.08 23.66 22.04
N GLN A 26 -25.72 22.99 22.98
CA GLN A 26 -25.08 22.13 23.97
C GLN A 26 -24.25 21.11 23.17
N VAL A 27 -22.93 21.23 23.24
CA VAL A 27 -22.01 20.26 22.65
C VAL A 27 -22.31 18.94 23.36
N ALA A 28 -22.72 17.93 22.60
CA ALA A 28 -22.91 16.60 23.14
C ALA A 28 -21.60 16.18 23.82
N PRO A 29 -21.64 15.55 25.01
CA PRO A 29 -20.43 15.03 25.64
C PRO A 29 -19.74 14.08 24.66
N PRO A 30 -18.38 14.04 24.63
CA PRO A 30 -17.66 13.11 23.78
C PRO A 30 -18.20 11.70 24.03
N PRO A 31 -18.45 10.90 22.99
CA PRO A 31 -18.99 9.56 23.15
C PRO A 31 -18.03 8.72 23.99
N ASP A 32 -18.59 7.85 24.82
CA ASP A 32 -17.82 6.90 25.62
C ASP A 32 -16.99 6.00 24.67
N TYR A 33 -15.68 6.06 24.78
CA TYR A 33 -14.78 5.35 23.86
C TYR A 33 -14.92 3.83 23.99
N ASP A 34 -15.28 3.29 25.16
CA ASP A 34 -15.53 1.86 25.37
C ASP A 34 -16.74 1.38 24.56
N GLN A 35 -17.83 2.16 24.53
CA GLN A 35 -18.99 1.87 23.69
C GLN A 35 -18.67 2.00 22.19
N LYS A 36 -17.83 2.97 21.83
CA LYS A 36 -17.45 3.21 20.43
C LYS A 36 -16.56 2.11 19.83
N LEU A 37 -15.73 1.47 20.65
CA LEU A 37 -14.80 0.42 20.17
C LEU A 37 -15.48 -0.95 20.06
N SER A 38 -16.43 -1.28 20.94
CA SER A 38 -17.19 -2.54 20.87
C SER A 38 -18.12 -2.60 19.65
N ASP A 39 -18.57 -1.44 19.15
CA ASP A 39 -19.42 -1.36 17.97
C ASP A 39 -18.65 -1.42 16.65
N VAL A 40 -17.32 -1.31 16.70
CA VAL A 40 -16.46 -1.34 15.50
C VAL A 40 -16.06 -2.77 15.18
N VAL A 41 -16.53 -3.26 14.04
CA VAL A 41 -16.25 -4.60 13.54
C VAL A 41 -15.11 -4.57 12.55
N VAL A 42 -14.10 -5.41 12.75
CA VAL A 42 -12.93 -5.58 11.86
C VAL A 42 -13.21 -6.69 10.86
N ASN A 43 -13.52 -6.32 9.61
CA ASN A 43 -13.80 -7.27 8.53
C ASN A 43 -12.54 -7.92 7.96
N ALA A 44 -11.38 -7.31 8.17
CA ALA A 44 -10.08 -7.87 7.81
C ALA A 44 -9.79 -9.24 8.46
N THR A 45 -10.55 -9.64 9.50
CA THR A 45 -10.49 -10.98 10.13
C THR A 45 -11.32 -12.04 9.43
N ARG A 46 -12.01 -11.74 8.33
CA ARG A 46 -13.00 -12.59 7.63
C ARG A 46 -14.26 -12.93 8.44
N SER A 47 -14.24 -12.81 9.76
CA SER A 47 -15.39 -13.15 10.63
C SER A 47 -16.20 -11.93 11.09
N GLY A 48 -15.69 -10.72 10.89
CA GLY A 48 -16.25 -9.53 11.49
C GLY A 48 -16.06 -9.55 13.02
N THR A 49 -14.79 -9.49 13.45
CA THR A 49 -14.44 -9.50 14.88
C THR A 49 -14.56 -8.09 15.45
N PRO A 50 -15.22 -7.88 16.60
CA PRO A 50 -15.18 -6.61 17.31
C PRO A 50 -13.74 -6.18 17.62
N LEU A 51 -13.47 -4.88 17.56
CA LEU A 51 -12.11 -4.35 17.75
C LEU A 51 -11.54 -4.68 19.14
N ASP A 52 -12.39 -4.69 20.16
CA ASP A 52 -12.04 -5.04 21.55
C ASP A 52 -11.81 -6.55 21.79
N GLN A 53 -12.00 -7.38 20.74
CA GLN A 53 -11.70 -8.82 20.72
C GLN A 53 -10.50 -9.16 19.83
N MET A 54 -9.73 -8.17 19.42
CA MET A 54 -8.57 -8.39 18.56
C MET A 54 -7.33 -8.75 19.37
N SER A 55 -6.74 -9.92 19.09
CA SER A 55 -5.45 -10.34 19.69
C SER A 55 -4.24 -9.75 18.96
N LEU A 56 -4.37 -9.32 17.70
CA LEU A 56 -3.37 -8.64 16.91
C LEU A 56 -3.49 -7.12 17.03
N ASN A 57 -2.36 -6.43 16.86
CA ASN A 57 -2.32 -4.97 16.84
C ASN A 57 -3.16 -4.43 15.68
N THR A 58 -4.25 -3.72 15.99
CA THR A 58 -5.22 -3.25 15.00
C THR A 58 -5.42 -1.75 15.14
N THR A 59 -5.42 -1.06 14.00
CA THR A 59 -5.74 0.37 13.88
C THR A 59 -6.91 0.54 12.93
N ILE A 60 -7.85 1.41 13.28
CA ILE A 60 -8.95 1.80 12.40
C ILE A 60 -8.86 3.30 12.15
N LEU A 61 -8.80 3.66 10.87
CA LEU A 61 -8.91 5.04 10.42
C LEU A 61 -10.37 5.26 10.00
N THR A 62 -11.11 5.99 10.83
CA THR A 62 -12.51 6.32 10.55
C THR A 62 -12.61 7.42 9.49
N LYS A 63 -13.80 7.65 8.97
CA LYS A 63 -14.07 8.73 8.03
C LYS A 63 -13.62 10.09 8.58
N GLU A 64 -13.85 10.35 9.86
CA GLU A 64 -13.49 11.60 10.54
C GLU A 64 -11.97 11.81 10.55
N VAL A 65 -11.19 10.75 10.84
CA VAL A 65 -9.72 10.77 10.79
C VAL A 65 -9.23 11.04 9.36
N LEU A 66 -9.85 10.39 8.37
CA LEU A 66 -9.51 10.59 6.97
C LEU A 66 -9.81 12.02 6.50
N GLU A 67 -10.97 12.57 6.86
CA GLU A 67 -11.39 13.93 6.51
C GLU A 67 -10.65 15.02 7.30
N ALA A 68 -10.06 14.70 8.45
CA ALA A 68 -9.22 15.62 9.23
C ALA A 68 -7.76 15.64 8.76
N SER A 69 -7.31 14.65 7.98
CA SER A 69 -5.94 14.58 7.50
C SER A 69 -5.63 15.68 6.48
N PRO A 70 -4.48 16.34 6.54
CA PRO A 70 -3.99 17.24 5.48
C PRO A 70 -3.62 16.50 4.19
N ASP A 71 -3.39 15.20 4.27
CA ASP A 71 -2.98 14.35 3.16
C ASP A 71 -4.14 14.10 2.17
N GLN A 72 -3.82 14.00 0.87
CA GLN A 72 -4.82 13.94 -0.21
C GLN A 72 -5.12 12.53 -0.71
N THR A 73 -4.32 11.53 -0.32
CA THR A 73 -4.47 10.14 -0.76
C THR A 73 -4.29 9.17 0.41
N ILE A 74 -4.90 7.99 0.31
CA ILE A 74 -4.94 7.03 1.40
C ILE A 74 -3.57 6.51 1.82
N ASP A 75 -2.66 6.29 0.89
CA ASP A 75 -1.29 5.90 1.20
C ASP A 75 -0.57 6.98 2.04
N GLN A 76 -0.78 8.26 1.72
CA GLN A 76 -0.21 9.36 2.49
C GLN A 76 -0.80 9.43 3.92
N VAL A 77 -2.07 9.10 4.11
CA VAL A 77 -2.66 8.99 5.46
C VAL A 77 -2.07 7.81 6.22
N LEU A 78 -1.91 6.65 5.56
CA LEU A 78 -1.35 5.44 6.16
C LEU A 78 0.08 5.62 6.70
N LYS A 79 0.88 6.52 6.13
CA LYS A 79 2.24 6.79 6.65
C LYS A 79 2.26 7.34 8.08
N ASN A 80 1.13 7.84 8.58
CA ASN A 80 1.00 8.33 9.95
C ASN A 80 0.63 7.21 10.95
N VAL A 81 0.39 5.98 10.48
CA VAL A 81 0.16 4.82 11.34
C VAL A 81 1.51 4.28 11.85
N PRO A 82 1.69 4.01 13.17
CA PRO A 82 2.92 3.45 13.70
C PRO A 82 3.34 2.16 13.00
N GLY A 83 4.63 2.01 12.72
CA GLY A 83 5.19 0.85 12.01
C GLY A 83 5.01 0.86 10.50
N VAL A 84 4.36 1.88 9.93
CA VAL A 84 4.20 2.03 8.48
C VAL A 84 5.24 2.99 7.92
N PHE A 85 5.97 2.52 6.94
CA PHE A 85 6.91 3.32 6.18
C PHE A 85 6.55 3.24 4.68
N LEU A 86 6.57 4.39 4.02
CA LEU A 86 6.48 4.50 2.57
C LEU A 86 7.82 4.98 2.04
N ASN A 87 8.13 4.64 0.80
CA ASN A 87 9.25 5.27 0.10
C ASN A 87 8.99 6.76 -0.22
N ASP A 88 7.85 7.26 0.22
CA ASP A 88 7.41 8.67 0.20
C ASP A 88 7.50 9.30 -1.20
N VAL A 89 7.17 8.50 -2.21
CA VAL A 89 6.94 8.98 -3.56
C VAL A 89 5.80 9.99 -3.49
N PRO A 90 5.93 11.15 -4.11
CA PRO A 90 4.85 12.12 -4.14
C PRO A 90 3.54 11.49 -4.61
N TYR A 91 2.42 11.92 -4.04
CA TYR A 91 1.11 11.34 -4.39
C TYR A 91 0.73 11.52 -5.87
N TYR A 92 1.51 12.28 -6.61
CA TYR A 92 1.39 12.44 -8.05
C TYR A 92 2.01 11.28 -8.84
N GLN A 93 3.09 10.67 -8.32
CA GLN A 93 3.83 9.62 -9.01
C GLN A 93 3.41 8.24 -8.49
N LYS A 94 2.46 7.60 -9.14
CA LYS A 94 1.88 6.34 -8.67
C LYS A 94 1.77 5.28 -9.76
N ASP A 95 2.88 5.00 -10.42
CA ASP A 95 2.95 3.80 -11.24
C ASP A 95 3.00 2.54 -10.33
N PRO A 96 2.75 1.34 -10.86
CA PRO A 96 2.78 0.11 -10.07
C PRO A 96 4.08 -0.16 -9.35
N THR A 97 5.17 0.47 -9.78
CA THR A 97 6.51 0.30 -9.22
C THR A 97 6.90 1.44 -8.27
N GLY A 98 6.06 2.48 -8.16
CA GLY A 98 6.40 3.72 -7.46
C GLY A 98 6.18 3.67 -5.96
N GLN A 99 4.94 3.64 -5.52
CA GLN A 99 4.60 3.76 -4.11
C GLN A 99 4.36 2.40 -3.46
N SER A 100 5.28 1.98 -2.63
CA SER A 100 5.21 0.71 -1.89
C SER A 100 5.06 0.95 -0.40
N ILE A 101 4.26 0.10 0.25
CA ILE A 101 4.09 0.11 1.69
C ILE A 101 5.03 -0.92 2.33
N ASN A 102 5.71 -0.51 3.38
CA ASN A 102 6.57 -1.34 4.20
C ASN A 102 6.09 -1.29 5.65
N VAL A 103 5.64 -2.42 6.16
CA VAL A 103 5.14 -2.55 7.52
C VAL A 103 6.21 -3.20 8.37
N ARG A 104 6.52 -2.61 9.53
CA ARG A 104 7.50 -3.13 10.49
C ARG A 104 8.87 -3.45 9.88
N GLY A 105 9.25 -2.74 8.80
CA GLY A 105 10.53 -2.97 8.14
C GLY A 105 10.66 -4.31 7.40
N LEU A 106 9.56 -5.03 7.17
CA LEU A 106 9.57 -6.35 6.52
C LEU A 106 9.85 -6.26 5.02
N GLY A 107 9.76 -5.07 4.42
CA GLY A 107 9.98 -4.85 3.00
C GLY A 107 8.66 -4.71 2.22
N TYR A 108 8.81 -4.40 0.95
CA TYR A 108 7.69 -4.10 0.06
C TYR A 108 7.03 -5.37 -0.48
N GLY A 109 5.73 -5.27 -0.85
CA GLY A 109 4.96 -6.38 -1.43
C GLY A 109 4.55 -7.47 -0.43
N ARG A 110 4.87 -7.31 0.86
CA ARG A 110 4.59 -8.31 1.91
C ARG A 110 3.35 -8.00 2.76
N THR A 111 2.63 -6.93 2.44
CA THR A 111 1.39 -6.53 3.11
C THR A 111 0.23 -6.65 2.15
N LEU A 112 -0.81 -7.37 2.57
CA LEU A 112 -2.04 -7.51 1.80
C LEU A 112 -2.87 -6.24 1.90
N VAL A 113 -3.37 -5.75 0.79
CA VAL A 113 -4.37 -4.68 0.74
C VAL A 113 -5.63 -5.21 0.12
N LEU A 114 -6.74 -4.94 0.77
CA LEU A 114 -8.08 -5.31 0.33
C LEU A 114 -8.90 -4.04 0.06
N ILE A 115 -9.82 -4.14 -0.89
CA ILE A 115 -10.91 -3.18 -1.08
C ILE A 115 -12.21 -3.96 -0.94
N ASP A 116 -12.97 -3.64 0.12
CA ASP A 116 -14.20 -4.37 0.48
C ASP A 116 -13.98 -5.89 0.61
N GLY A 117 -12.87 -6.28 1.25
CA GLY A 117 -12.51 -7.69 1.47
C GLY A 117 -11.92 -8.43 0.26
N LEU A 118 -11.69 -7.77 -0.87
CA LEU A 118 -11.10 -8.38 -2.08
C LEU A 118 -9.68 -7.87 -2.32
N PRO A 119 -8.71 -8.74 -2.72
CA PRO A 119 -7.32 -8.36 -2.94
C PRO A 119 -7.16 -7.23 -3.97
N ALA A 120 -6.39 -6.20 -3.60
CA ALA A 120 -6.05 -5.05 -4.43
C ALA A 120 -4.57 -4.97 -4.78
N ASN A 121 -3.74 -5.89 -4.27
CA ASN A 121 -2.34 -5.98 -4.67
C ASN A 121 -2.26 -6.33 -6.16
N ASP A 122 -1.45 -5.56 -6.87
CA ASP A 122 -1.17 -5.75 -8.27
C ASP A 122 -0.62 -7.16 -8.53
N ALA A 123 -1.18 -7.85 -9.51
CA ALA A 123 -0.86 -9.25 -9.77
C ALA A 123 0.56 -9.46 -10.31
N PHE A 124 1.12 -8.48 -11.01
CA PHE A 124 2.44 -8.57 -11.62
C PHE A 124 3.56 -8.13 -10.67
N TYR A 125 3.39 -6.98 -10.00
CA TYR A 125 4.40 -6.40 -9.13
C TYR A 125 4.21 -6.72 -7.65
N GLY A 126 2.99 -7.07 -7.21
CA GLY A 126 2.65 -7.26 -5.79
C GLY A 126 2.44 -5.96 -5.01
N THR A 127 2.56 -4.82 -5.65
CA THR A 127 2.33 -3.48 -5.07
C THR A 127 0.85 -3.08 -5.12
N VAL A 128 0.50 -1.88 -4.71
CA VAL A 128 -0.88 -1.41 -4.68
C VAL A 128 -1.04 -0.15 -5.52
N GLN A 129 -2.09 -0.12 -6.33
CA GLN A 129 -2.51 1.07 -7.05
C GLN A 129 -3.40 1.92 -6.14
N TRP A 130 -2.80 2.81 -5.36
CA TRP A 130 -3.50 3.60 -4.35
C TRP A 130 -4.56 4.56 -4.91
N ASN A 131 -4.47 4.87 -6.19
CA ASN A 131 -5.41 5.76 -6.88
C ASN A 131 -6.74 5.10 -7.27
N LEU A 132 -6.89 3.78 -7.06
CA LEU A 132 -8.12 3.04 -7.40
C LEU A 132 -9.31 3.43 -6.55
N VAL A 133 -9.06 3.94 -5.34
CA VAL A 133 -10.12 4.36 -4.43
C VAL A 133 -9.87 5.79 -3.99
N PRO A 134 -10.63 6.76 -4.51
CA PRO A 134 -10.53 8.14 -4.08
C PRO A 134 -10.94 8.27 -2.61
N MET A 135 -10.28 9.17 -1.87
CA MET A 135 -10.56 9.43 -0.45
C MET A 135 -12.05 9.69 -0.17
N SER A 136 -12.74 10.37 -1.12
CA SER A 136 -14.17 10.67 -1.01
C SER A 136 -15.08 9.44 -0.98
N SER A 137 -14.61 8.29 -1.48
CA SER A 137 -15.36 7.02 -1.52
C SER A 137 -15.08 6.11 -0.34
N ILE A 138 -14.11 6.44 0.53
CA ILE A 138 -13.72 5.60 1.67
C ILE A 138 -14.60 5.91 2.88
N GLU A 139 -15.11 4.89 3.55
CA GLU A 139 -15.81 4.96 4.84
C GLU A 139 -14.85 4.77 6.01
N SER A 140 -13.97 3.75 5.90
CA SER A 140 -12.96 3.45 6.91
C SER A 140 -11.81 2.63 6.32
N VAL A 141 -10.70 2.58 7.05
CA VAL A 141 -9.60 1.69 6.76
C VAL A 141 -9.24 0.90 8.01
N GLU A 142 -9.27 -0.41 7.89
CA GLU A 142 -8.86 -1.35 8.93
C GLU A 142 -7.44 -1.80 8.65
N PHE A 143 -6.57 -1.74 9.63
CA PHE A 143 -5.22 -2.23 9.51
C PHE A 143 -4.88 -3.19 10.64
N VAL A 144 -4.81 -4.48 10.35
CA VAL A 144 -4.36 -5.54 11.25
C VAL A 144 -2.89 -5.85 10.93
N ARG A 145 -2.00 -5.61 11.88
CA ARG A 145 -0.55 -5.85 11.76
C ARG A 145 -0.18 -7.24 12.22
N GLY A 146 1.00 -7.72 11.79
CA GLY A 146 1.47 -9.07 12.07
C GLY A 146 1.14 -10.08 10.98
N GLY A 147 1.56 -11.32 11.12
CA GLY A 147 1.34 -12.36 10.12
C GLY A 147 -0.11 -12.85 10.09
N VAL A 148 -0.82 -12.60 9.02
CA VAL A 148 -2.23 -12.98 8.82
C VAL A 148 -2.43 -14.00 7.70
N SER A 149 -1.36 -14.69 7.29
CA SER A 149 -1.45 -15.71 6.24
C SER A 149 -2.34 -16.90 6.62
N SER A 150 -2.57 -17.17 7.91
CA SER A 150 -3.54 -18.18 8.37
C SER A 150 -4.98 -17.89 7.89
N LEU A 151 -5.30 -16.64 7.57
CA LEU A 151 -6.60 -16.25 7.01
C LEU A 151 -6.50 -15.94 5.50
N TRP A 152 -5.48 -15.20 5.08
CA TRP A 152 -5.44 -14.58 3.76
C TRP A 152 -4.39 -15.18 2.81
N GLY A 153 -3.50 -16.06 3.29
CA GLY A 153 -2.44 -16.67 2.48
C GLY A 153 -1.38 -15.66 2.04
N ASN A 154 -1.09 -15.65 0.75
CA ASN A 154 -0.07 -14.80 0.15
C ASN A 154 -0.27 -13.30 0.43
N TYR A 155 0.83 -12.56 0.58
CA TYR A 155 0.95 -11.15 0.99
C TYR A 155 0.68 -10.86 2.47
N GLY A 156 0.19 -11.83 3.25
CA GLY A 156 -0.18 -11.64 4.66
C GLY A 156 0.97 -11.59 5.66
N MET A 157 2.22 -11.32 5.26
CA MET A 157 3.37 -11.25 6.18
C MET A 157 3.36 -10.01 7.06
N GLY A 158 3.18 -8.83 6.47
CA GLY A 158 3.19 -7.54 7.17
C GLY A 158 1.84 -7.18 7.79
N GLY A 159 0.82 -7.97 7.50
CA GLY A 159 -0.55 -7.72 7.92
C GLY A 159 -1.52 -7.55 6.75
N VAL A 160 -2.72 -7.07 7.07
CA VAL A 160 -3.77 -6.77 6.10
C VAL A 160 -4.32 -5.37 6.33
N ILE A 161 -4.43 -4.61 5.25
CA ILE A 161 -5.12 -3.32 5.20
C ILE A 161 -6.40 -3.52 4.41
N ASN A 162 -7.56 -3.32 5.02
CA ASN A 162 -8.85 -3.40 4.34
C ASN A 162 -9.46 -2.01 4.21
N ILE A 163 -9.65 -1.54 2.99
CA ILE A 163 -10.28 -0.27 2.65
C ILE A 163 -11.76 -0.55 2.45
N ASN A 164 -12.60 -0.10 3.38
CA ASN A 164 -14.04 -0.20 3.28
C ASN A 164 -14.59 1.01 2.52
N THR A 165 -15.28 0.78 1.43
CA THR A 165 -15.95 1.84 0.68
C THR A 165 -17.33 2.14 1.24
N LYS A 166 -17.83 3.35 1.00
CA LYS A 166 -19.16 3.78 1.42
C LYS A 166 -20.24 2.92 0.79
N THR A 167 -21.20 2.49 1.60
CA THR A 167 -22.41 1.80 1.14
C THR A 167 -23.62 2.71 1.22
N PRO A 168 -24.60 2.60 0.30
CA PRO A 168 -25.83 3.40 0.33
C PRO A 168 -26.62 3.14 1.63
N LYS A 169 -26.92 4.20 2.38
CA LYS A 169 -27.83 4.15 3.54
C LYS A 169 -29.15 4.86 3.20
N ASN A 170 -29.08 5.92 2.40
CA ASN A 170 -30.17 6.73 1.92
C ASN A 170 -29.88 7.12 0.46
N SER A 171 -30.91 7.50 -0.28
CA SER A 171 -30.69 8.11 -1.59
C SER A 171 -30.04 9.48 -1.40
N SER A 172 -28.86 9.67 -1.97
CA SER A 172 -28.05 10.88 -1.80
C SER A 172 -27.18 11.13 -3.02
N GLN A 173 -26.71 12.36 -3.15
CA GLN A 173 -25.70 12.77 -4.13
C GLN A 173 -24.58 13.47 -3.40
N ASP A 174 -23.35 13.20 -3.78
CA ASP A 174 -22.16 13.80 -3.21
C ASP A 174 -21.27 14.29 -4.36
N VAL A 175 -20.94 15.58 -4.35
CA VAL A 175 -20.05 16.19 -5.33
C VAL A 175 -18.98 16.96 -4.57
N SER A 176 -17.71 16.71 -4.91
CA SER A 176 -16.58 17.42 -4.34
C SER A 176 -15.64 17.91 -5.43
N ALA A 177 -15.05 19.08 -5.19
CA ALA A 177 -14.01 19.63 -6.04
C ALA A 177 -12.92 20.26 -5.18
N SER A 178 -11.67 20.14 -5.62
CA SER A 178 -10.54 20.82 -4.98
C SER A 178 -9.51 21.25 -6.00
N TYR A 179 -8.77 22.29 -5.62
CA TYR A 179 -7.67 22.82 -6.41
C TYR A 179 -6.53 23.29 -5.50
N GLY A 180 -5.30 23.15 -5.97
CA GLY A 180 -4.13 23.49 -5.14
C GLY A 180 -2.83 23.64 -5.90
N SER A 181 -1.75 23.63 -5.15
CA SER A 181 -0.39 23.76 -5.65
C SER A 181 -0.10 22.76 -6.77
N PHE A 182 0.83 23.09 -7.66
CA PHE A 182 1.24 22.26 -8.82
C PHE A 182 0.09 22.01 -9.81
N ALA A 183 -0.84 22.97 -9.95
CA ALA A 183 -2.07 22.83 -10.75
C ALA A 183 -2.84 21.53 -10.40
N THR A 184 -2.79 21.10 -9.13
CA THR A 184 -3.47 19.90 -8.68
C THR A 184 -4.95 20.13 -8.57
N GLY A 185 -5.74 19.42 -9.35
CA GLY A 185 -7.19 19.43 -9.33
C GLY A 185 -7.76 18.04 -9.06
N ASN A 186 -8.84 17.97 -8.28
CA ASN A 186 -9.62 16.77 -8.08
C ASN A 186 -11.10 17.10 -8.13
N VAL A 187 -11.86 16.31 -8.88
CA VAL A 187 -13.33 16.36 -8.92
C VAL A 187 -13.85 14.95 -8.70
N ALA A 188 -14.77 14.78 -7.77
CA ALA A 188 -15.43 13.50 -7.53
C ALA A 188 -16.93 13.69 -7.38
N ALA A 189 -17.69 12.75 -7.91
CA ALA A 189 -19.14 12.70 -7.79
C ALA A 189 -19.61 11.28 -7.46
N SER A 190 -20.61 11.15 -6.62
CA SER A 190 -21.28 9.88 -6.40
C SER A 190 -22.77 10.06 -6.21
N LYS A 191 -23.52 9.01 -6.55
CA LYS A 191 -24.97 8.92 -6.37
C LYS A 191 -25.33 7.61 -5.73
N ASP A 192 -25.98 7.70 -4.60
CA ASP A 192 -26.61 6.59 -3.89
C ASP A 192 -28.09 6.54 -4.22
N LEU A 193 -28.59 5.36 -4.54
CA LEU A 193 -29.99 5.09 -4.87
C LEU A 193 -30.49 3.93 -4.02
N ILE A 194 -31.52 4.19 -3.25
CA ILE A 194 -32.35 3.12 -2.65
C ILE A 194 -33.46 2.83 -3.66
N VAL A 195 -33.29 1.80 -4.47
CA VAL A 195 -34.27 1.40 -5.49
C VAL A 195 -35.45 0.72 -4.83
N SER A 196 -35.17 -0.13 -3.83
CA SER A 196 -36.15 -0.81 -2.99
C SER A 196 -35.45 -1.30 -1.71
N ASP A 197 -36.20 -1.88 -0.77
CA ASP A 197 -35.64 -2.54 0.44
C ASP A 197 -34.68 -3.69 0.06
N ALA A 198 -34.86 -4.26 -1.13
CA ALA A 198 -34.07 -5.37 -1.64
C ALA A 198 -32.95 -4.94 -2.58
N MET A 199 -32.86 -3.69 -3.01
CA MET A 199 -31.87 -3.25 -3.97
C MET A 199 -31.39 -1.81 -3.70
N GLN A 200 -30.08 -1.68 -3.56
CA GLN A 200 -29.37 -0.41 -3.37
C GLN A 200 -28.24 -0.32 -4.38
N MET A 201 -27.98 0.88 -4.87
CA MET A 201 -26.94 1.12 -5.86
C MET A 201 -26.12 2.33 -5.48
N ARG A 202 -24.80 2.28 -5.75
CA ARG A 202 -23.89 3.42 -5.72
C ARG A 202 -23.17 3.53 -7.04
N PHE A 203 -23.27 4.67 -7.67
CA PHE A 203 -22.41 5.08 -8.77
C PHE A 203 -21.41 6.11 -8.27
N SER A 204 -20.13 5.98 -8.63
CA SER A 204 -19.11 6.97 -8.33
C SER A 204 -18.16 7.17 -9.49
N ALA A 205 -17.71 8.41 -9.66
CA ALA A 205 -16.70 8.80 -10.64
C ALA A 205 -15.80 9.87 -10.04
N ASP A 206 -14.50 9.81 -10.35
CA ASP A 206 -13.55 10.85 -9.99
C ASP A 206 -12.52 11.07 -11.08
N TYR A 207 -11.98 12.29 -11.08
CA TYR A 207 -10.87 12.71 -11.92
C TYR A 207 -9.88 13.52 -11.10
N PHE A 208 -8.63 13.12 -11.16
CA PHE A 208 -7.50 13.78 -10.52
C PHE A 208 -6.45 14.15 -11.57
N SER A 209 -5.90 15.35 -11.47
CA SER A 209 -4.81 15.82 -12.33
C SER A 209 -3.84 16.69 -11.55
N SER A 210 -2.55 16.53 -11.81
CA SER A 210 -1.50 17.40 -11.26
C SER A 210 -0.36 17.55 -12.26
N GLU A 211 0.25 18.74 -12.32
CA GLU A 211 1.51 18.95 -13.05
C GLU A 211 2.72 18.47 -12.27
N GLY A 212 2.53 18.10 -10.97
CA GLY A 212 3.60 17.61 -10.12
C GLY A 212 4.70 18.64 -9.85
N PHE A 213 5.79 18.15 -9.28
CA PHE A 213 7.00 18.94 -9.06
C PHE A 213 8.24 18.10 -9.36
N GLN A 214 9.39 18.75 -9.54
CA GLN A 214 10.64 18.05 -9.76
C GLN A 214 11.10 17.37 -8.45
N ASN A 215 11.07 16.05 -8.41
CA ASN A 215 11.30 15.25 -7.20
C ASN A 215 12.73 14.69 -7.07
N TYR A 216 13.65 15.09 -7.93
CA TYR A 216 15.05 14.66 -7.86
C TYR A 216 15.91 15.73 -7.21
N ALA A 217 16.54 15.38 -6.08
CA ALA A 217 17.55 16.20 -5.42
C ALA A 217 18.95 15.69 -5.73
N THR A 218 19.86 16.57 -6.08
CA THR A 218 21.28 16.25 -6.30
C THR A 218 22.04 16.16 -5.00
N ILE A 219 22.86 15.10 -4.82
CA ILE A 219 23.50 14.78 -3.54
C ILE A 219 24.87 15.37 -3.37
N SER A 220 25.61 15.60 -4.42
CA SER A 220 27.03 15.96 -4.32
C SER A 220 27.24 17.47 -4.46
N PRO A 221 27.70 18.16 -3.39
CA PRO A 221 28.33 19.44 -3.53
C PRO A 221 29.58 19.22 -4.41
N GLY A 222 29.59 19.74 -5.63
CA GLY A 222 30.74 19.66 -6.55
C GLY A 222 30.63 18.65 -7.70
N SER A 223 29.70 17.71 -7.71
CA SER A 223 29.26 17.13 -8.97
C SER A 223 28.18 18.04 -9.52
N PRO A 224 28.30 18.62 -10.75
CA PRO A 224 27.15 19.23 -11.39
C PRO A 224 26.14 18.12 -11.46
N GLY A 225 25.14 18.19 -10.56
CA GLY A 225 24.15 17.18 -10.44
C GLY A 225 23.58 16.97 -11.81
N ASN A 226 23.67 15.78 -12.31
CA ASN A 226 23.07 15.39 -13.55
C ASN A 226 21.53 15.40 -13.35
N ILE A 227 20.97 16.60 -13.16
CA ILE A 227 19.61 16.84 -13.59
C ILE A 227 19.70 16.59 -15.09
N LYS A 228 19.41 15.36 -15.47
CA LYS A 228 19.48 14.95 -16.87
C LYS A 228 18.54 15.89 -17.61
N ASN A 229 19.02 16.51 -18.67
CA ASN A 229 18.18 17.36 -19.52
C ASN A 229 16.89 16.62 -19.88
N GLY A 230 15.73 17.26 -19.68
CA GLY A 230 14.43 16.68 -19.99
C GLY A 230 13.79 15.87 -18.88
N MET A 231 14.29 15.92 -17.62
CA MET A 231 13.56 15.36 -16.47
C MET A 231 12.25 16.12 -16.28
N GLY A 232 11.18 15.34 -16.07
CA GLY A 232 9.83 15.86 -15.90
C GLY A 232 9.52 16.24 -14.45
N THR A 233 8.32 16.74 -14.24
CA THR A 233 7.76 17.15 -12.96
C THR A 233 6.88 16.08 -12.31
N ASP A 234 6.87 14.84 -12.81
CA ASP A 234 6.00 13.74 -12.38
C ASP A 234 4.50 14.09 -12.47
N ALA A 235 4.10 14.68 -13.59
CA ALA A 235 2.72 15.01 -13.88
C ALA A 235 1.86 13.76 -14.04
N VAL A 236 0.67 13.75 -13.45
CA VAL A 236 -0.22 12.57 -13.44
C VAL A 236 -1.67 12.95 -13.70
N LYS A 237 -2.42 12.03 -14.33
CA LYS A 237 -3.88 12.09 -14.49
C LYS A 237 -4.47 10.73 -14.13
N ASN A 238 -5.51 10.74 -13.31
CA ASN A 238 -6.23 9.53 -12.90
C ASN A 238 -7.71 9.71 -13.14
N SER A 239 -8.39 8.63 -13.53
CA SER A 239 -9.85 8.58 -13.62
C SER A 239 -10.34 7.26 -13.08
N ASN A 240 -11.39 7.29 -12.28
CA ASN A 240 -12.05 6.09 -11.77
C ASN A 240 -13.55 6.21 -12.01
N ILE A 241 -14.17 5.10 -12.42
CA ILE A 241 -15.62 4.95 -12.51
C ILE A 241 -15.96 3.63 -11.82
N ARG A 242 -16.94 3.64 -10.93
CA ARG A 242 -17.37 2.44 -10.21
C ARG A 242 -18.87 2.40 -10.05
N LEU A 243 -19.44 1.21 -10.27
CA LEU A 243 -20.82 0.86 -9.98
C LEU A 243 -20.82 -0.27 -8.94
N GLN A 244 -21.56 -0.06 -7.86
CA GLN A 244 -21.75 -1.04 -6.80
C GLN A 244 -23.26 -1.25 -6.63
N ASN A 245 -23.69 -2.51 -6.69
CA ASN A 245 -25.06 -2.92 -6.47
C ASN A 245 -25.12 -3.85 -5.29
N TYR A 246 -26.03 -3.62 -4.39
CA TYR A 246 -26.30 -4.43 -3.21
C TYR A 246 -27.71 -4.99 -3.30
N PHE A 247 -27.84 -6.29 -3.12
CA PHE A 247 -29.10 -7.02 -3.29
C PHE A 247 -29.43 -7.79 -2.02
N LYS A 248 -30.72 -7.94 -1.77
CA LYS A 248 -31.29 -8.89 -0.80
C LYS A 248 -32.19 -9.86 -1.54
N PRO A 249 -31.63 -10.91 -2.20
CA PRO A 249 -32.42 -11.90 -2.96
C PRO A 249 -33.43 -12.64 -2.09
N THR A 250 -33.10 -12.83 -0.81
CA THR A 250 -33.98 -13.36 0.24
C THR A 250 -33.78 -12.56 1.52
N GLN A 251 -34.60 -12.80 2.54
CA GLN A 251 -34.42 -12.16 3.88
C GLN A 251 -33.08 -12.54 4.50
N ASP A 252 -32.56 -13.73 4.23
CA ASP A 252 -31.33 -14.28 4.80
C ASP A 252 -30.09 -14.08 3.93
N THR A 253 -30.24 -13.57 2.72
CA THR A 253 -29.13 -13.42 1.77
C THR A 253 -28.90 -11.97 1.41
N ASN A 254 -27.67 -11.48 1.67
CA ASN A 254 -27.16 -10.24 1.12
C ASN A 254 -26.14 -10.58 0.02
N ALA A 255 -26.23 -9.90 -1.11
CA ALA A 255 -25.32 -10.08 -2.24
C ALA A 255 -24.87 -8.71 -2.78
N PHE A 256 -23.75 -8.72 -3.48
CA PHE A 256 -23.27 -7.52 -4.17
C PHE A 256 -22.73 -7.87 -5.56
N LEU A 257 -22.72 -6.85 -6.43
CA LEU A 257 -22.00 -6.83 -7.70
C LEU A 257 -21.29 -5.50 -7.83
N ARG A 258 -19.98 -5.52 -8.07
CA ARG A 258 -19.14 -4.36 -8.32
C ARG A 258 -18.54 -4.41 -9.71
N LEU A 259 -18.57 -3.29 -10.41
CA LEU A 259 -17.91 -3.05 -11.68
C LEU A 259 -17.03 -1.80 -11.52
N GLY A 260 -15.79 -1.89 -11.92
CA GLY A 260 -14.84 -0.79 -11.85
C GLY A 260 -14.05 -0.64 -13.14
N TYR A 261 -13.75 0.61 -13.50
CA TYR A 261 -12.76 0.94 -14.52
C TYR A 261 -11.93 2.13 -14.07
N SER A 262 -10.61 1.98 -14.18
CA SER A 262 -9.66 2.97 -13.73
C SER A 262 -8.57 3.19 -14.78
N THR A 263 -8.16 4.45 -14.93
CA THR A 263 -7.00 4.80 -15.75
C THR A 263 -6.05 5.67 -14.94
N MET A 264 -4.75 5.48 -15.14
CA MET A 264 -3.71 6.35 -14.64
C MET A 264 -2.71 6.61 -15.77
N ALA A 265 -2.45 7.88 -16.04
CA ALA A 265 -1.40 8.32 -16.93
C ALA A 265 -0.37 9.12 -16.12
N ASP A 266 0.82 8.56 -15.96
CA ASP A 266 2.00 9.27 -15.49
C ASP A 266 2.67 9.87 -16.72
N LEU A 267 2.59 11.20 -16.86
CA LEU A 267 2.93 11.90 -18.09
C LEU A 267 4.42 12.21 -18.21
N SER A 268 5.19 12.06 -17.13
CA SER A 268 6.57 12.51 -17.08
C SER A 268 7.46 11.69 -16.16
N ASN A 269 7.26 10.39 -16.11
CA ASN A 269 8.08 9.49 -15.30
C ASN A 269 9.57 9.63 -15.63
N ASN A 270 10.36 10.17 -14.70
CA ASN A 270 11.78 10.49 -14.85
C ASN A 270 12.13 11.44 -16.00
N TYR A 271 11.46 11.34 -17.14
CA TYR A 271 11.63 12.18 -18.31
C TYR A 271 10.28 12.59 -18.89
N ALA A 272 10.13 13.85 -19.23
CA ALA A 272 8.90 14.39 -19.81
C ALA A 272 8.44 13.69 -21.11
N ILE A 273 9.33 12.93 -21.76
CA ILE A 273 9.04 12.19 -22.98
C ILE A 273 8.69 10.72 -22.76
N ALA A 274 8.68 10.24 -21.52
CA ALA A 274 8.54 8.81 -21.19
C ALA A 274 7.29 8.57 -20.33
N PRO A 275 6.06 8.65 -20.89
CA PRO A 275 4.82 8.45 -20.14
C PRO A 275 4.61 6.97 -19.79
N ASN A 276 3.86 6.76 -18.70
CA ASN A 276 3.30 5.46 -18.33
C ASN A 276 1.78 5.54 -18.41
N LEU A 277 1.15 4.45 -18.80
CA LEU A 277 -0.32 4.34 -18.83
C LEU A 277 -0.75 3.02 -18.19
N ILE A 278 -1.66 3.09 -17.25
CA ILE A 278 -2.32 1.93 -16.65
C ILE A 278 -3.80 2.04 -16.95
N GLN A 279 -4.38 0.95 -17.41
CA GLN A 279 -5.81 0.78 -17.60
C GLN A 279 -6.23 -0.50 -16.88
N MET A 280 -7.19 -0.38 -15.98
CA MET A 280 -7.64 -1.52 -15.20
C MET A 280 -9.16 -1.61 -15.22
N ALA A 281 -9.67 -2.82 -15.43
CA ALA A 281 -11.07 -3.17 -15.28
C ALA A 281 -11.20 -4.23 -14.19
N ASP A 282 -12.19 -4.08 -13.32
CA ASP A 282 -12.51 -5.07 -12.29
C ASP A 282 -14.01 -5.38 -12.26
N VAL A 283 -14.29 -6.66 -12.01
CA VAL A 283 -15.62 -7.18 -11.75
C VAL A 283 -15.55 -8.05 -10.51
N ALA A 284 -16.44 -7.82 -9.56
CA ALA A 284 -16.51 -8.64 -8.36
C ALA A 284 -17.97 -8.84 -7.94
N GLY A 285 -18.27 -10.02 -7.46
CA GLY A 285 -19.57 -10.36 -6.90
C GLY A 285 -19.44 -11.31 -5.72
N GLY A 286 -20.38 -11.23 -4.81
CA GLY A 286 -20.39 -12.12 -3.66
C GLY A 286 -21.73 -12.14 -2.97
N SER A 287 -21.88 -13.10 -2.09
CA SER A 287 -23.06 -13.22 -1.23
C SER A 287 -22.70 -13.70 0.17
N THR A 288 -23.48 -13.25 1.14
CA THR A 288 -23.50 -13.78 2.50
C THR A 288 -24.92 -14.26 2.78
N THR A 289 -25.07 -15.54 3.07
CA THR A 289 -26.36 -16.19 3.40
C THR A 289 -26.32 -16.71 4.82
N ASN A 290 -27.24 -16.24 5.66
CA ASN A 290 -27.49 -16.84 6.98
C ASN A 290 -28.31 -18.11 6.79
N LEU A 291 -27.72 -19.26 7.12
CA LEU A 291 -28.41 -20.55 7.06
C LEU A 291 -29.34 -20.71 8.28
N ASP A 292 -28.95 -20.15 9.41
CA ASP A 292 -29.74 -19.91 10.61
C ASP A 292 -29.11 -18.75 11.43
N VAL A 293 -29.57 -18.51 12.64
CA VAL A 293 -29.09 -17.41 13.50
C VAL A 293 -27.61 -17.52 13.84
N ASN A 294 -27.04 -18.71 13.81
CA ASN A 294 -25.66 -19.01 14.22
C ASN A 294 -24.75 -19.44 13.05
N LYS A 295 -25.28 -19.61 11.86
CA LYS A 295 -24.54 -20.18 10.72
C LYS A 295 -24.64 -19.29 9.49
N LYS A 296 -23.52 -18.99 8.90
CA LYS A 296 -23.46 -18.22 7.64
C LYS A 296 -22.49 -18.82 6.65
N VAL A 297 -22.84 -18.70 5.38
CA VAL A 297 -21.96 -18.98 4.25
C VAL A 297 -21.69 -17.70 3.50
N GLN A 298 -20.44 -17.47 3.16
CA GLN A 298 -20.00 -16.34 2.35
C GLN A 298 -19.26 -16.85 1.13
N VAL A 299 -19.61 -16.33 -0.04
CA VAL A 299 -18.95 -16.67 -1.33
C VAL A 299 -18.59 -15.38 -2.04
N ASN A 300 -17.37 -15.30 -2.58
CA ASN A 300 -16.93 -14.18 -3.39
C ASN A 300 -16.24 -14.71 -4.66
N VAL A 301 -16.42 -13.98 -5.74
CA VAL A 301 -15.73 -14.20 -7.03
C VAL A 301 -15.29 -12.84 -7.57
N TYR A 302 -14.10 -12.75 -8.12
CA TYR A 302 -13.61 -11.53 -8.73
C TYR A 302 -12.72 -11.79 -9.94
N TYR A 303 -12.72 -10.84 -10.84
CA TYR A 303 -11.82 -10.76 -11.99
C TYR A 303 -11.27 -9.35 -12.10
N GLN A 304 -9.97 -9.24 -12.34
CA GLN A 304 -9.29 -7.98 -12.59
C GLN A 304 -8.37 -8.16 -13.80
N ALA A 305 -8.42 -7.21 -14.73
CA ALA A 305 -7.53 -7.14 -15.88
C ALA A 305 -6.85 -5.79 -15.93
N THR A 306 -5.54 -5.79 -16.16
CA THR A 306 -4.72 -4.58 -16.24
C THR A 306 -3.88 -4.61 -17.50
N ASN A 307 -3.85 -3.50 -18.22
CA ASN A 307 -2.88 -3.19 -19.25
C ASN A 307 -1.94 -2.11 -18.72
N PHE A 308 -0.68 -2.43 -18.61
CA PHE A 308 0.35 -1.49 -18.19
C PHE A 308 1.30 -1.24 -19.36
N TYR A 309 1.35 0.00 -19.80
CA TYR A 309 2.29 0.50 -20.79
C TYR A 309 3.27 1.46 -20.12
N LYS A 310 4.56 1.21 -20.27
CA LYS A 310 5.61 2.02 -19.68
C LYS A 310 6.67 2.36 -20.75
N GLN A 311 7.13 3.61 -20.71
CA GLN A 311 8.31 4.03 -21.44
C GLN A 311 9.44 4.39 -20.48
N THR A 312 10.65 4.14 -20.90
CA THR A 312 11.84 4.67 -20.24
C THR A 312 12.66 5.48 -21.23
N ALA A 313 13.37 6.47 -20.73
CA ALA A 313 14.20 7.33 -21.55
C ALA A 313 15.63 7.36 -21.03
N ASN A 314 16.55 7.72 -21.91
CA ASN A 314 17.94 7.96 -21.61
C ASN A 314 18.42 9.21 -22.35
N ASN A 315 19.59 9.75 -21.98
CA ASN A 315 20.19 10.87 -22.69
C ASN A 315 21.26 10.39 -23.68
N LEU A 316 21.35 11.08 -24.81
CA LEU A 316 22.50 10.95 -25.68
C LEU A 316 23.79 11.35 -24.92
N ALA A 317 24.93 10.86 -25.39
CA ALA A 317 26.23 11.27 -24.87
C ALA A 317 26.48 12.77 -25.10
N ALA A 318 27.46 13.31 -24.35
CA ALA A 318 27.96 14.66 -24.58
C ALA A 318 28.37 14.87 -26.07
N PRO A 319 28.19 16.06 -26.61
CA PRO A 319 27.67 17.29 -25.98
C PRO A 319 26.14 17.44 -26.07
N SER A 320 25.43 16.52 -26.75
CA SER A 320 24.02 16.71 -27.07
C SER A 320 23.10 16.62 -25.82
N TYR A 321 23.32 15.61 -24.95
CA TYR A 321 22.45 15.30 -23.77
C TYR A 321 20.94 15.28 -24.07
N LYS A 322 20.55 15.14 -25.35
CA LYS A 322 19.13 15.10 -25.74
C LYS A 322 18.49 13.81 -25.26
N PRO A 323 17.33 13.87 -24.57
CA PRO A 323 16.62 12.66 -24.16
C PRO A 323 16.02 11.92 -25.35
N TYR A 324 15.99 10.59 -25.27
CA TYR A 324 15.34 9.69 -26.23
C TYR A 324 14.71 8.51 -25.49
N ILE A 325 13.63 7.96 -26.06
CA ILE A 325 13.01 6.73 -25.51
C ILE A 325 13.94 5.56 -25.80
N ASN A 326 14.38 4.87 -24.75
CA ASN A 326 15.29 3.74 -24.85
C ASN A 326 14.60 2.37 -24.67
N ALA A 327 13.37 2.32 -24.12
CA ALA A 327 12.57 1.11 -24.09
C ALA A 327 11.08 1.40 -23.97
N ASN A 328 10.27 0.50 -24.58
CA ASN A 328 8.84 0.42 -24.42
C ASN A 328 8.51 -0.93 -23.77
N TYR A 329 7.71 -0.90 -22.72
CA TYR A 329 7.21 -2.08 -22.00
C TYR A 329 5.70 -2.19 -22.18
N THR A 330 5.22 -3.41 -22.36
CA THR A 330 3.79 -3.72 -22.41
C THR A 330 3.56 -4.95 -21.53
N ASP A 331 2.84 -4.75 -20.44
CA ASP A 331 2.63 -5.75 -19.40
C ASP A 331 1.11 -5.96 -19.18
N PRO A 332 0.42 -6.75 -20.02
CA PRO A 332 -0.93 -7.17 -19.74
C PRO A 332 -0.92 -8.29 -18.69
N TYR A 333 -1.77 -8.16 -17.68
CA TYR A 333 -1.96 -9.17 -16.66
C TYR A 333 -3.39 -9.22 -16.15
N SER A 334 -3.79 -10.37 -15.64
CA SER A 334 -5.12 -10.57 -15.08
C SER A 334 -5.09 -11.49 -13.86
N THR A 335 -6.08 -11.30 -13.01
CA THR A 335 -6.33 -12.17 -11.86
C THR A 335 -7.79 -12.60 -11.87
N VAL A 336 -8.04 -13.88 -11.69
CA VAL A 336 -9.33 -14.40 -11.32
C VAL A 336 -9.23 -15.09 -9.96
N GLY A 337 -10.20 -14.86 -9.08
CA GLY A 337 -10.22 -15.49 -7.78
C GLY A 337 -11.62 -15.80 -7.29
N ALA A 338 -11.71 -16.78 -6.44
CA ALA A 338 -12.93 -17.19 -5.76
C ALA A 338 -12.62 -17.59 -4.31
N SER A 339 -13.55 -17.32 -3.40
CA SER A 339 -13.48 -17.78 -2.01
C SER A 339 -14.84 -18.25 -1.55
N ALA A 340 -14.84 -19.26 -0.69
CA ALA A 340 -16.02 -19.73 0.03
C ALA A 340 -15.67 -19.91 1.49
N GLN A 341 -16.53 -19.47 2.40
CA GLN A 341 -16.33 -19.56 3.83
C GLN A 341 -17.63 -19.96 4.52
N TYR A 342 -17.52 -20.87 5.47
CA TYR A 342 -18.57 -21.22 6.41
C TYR A 342 -18.16 -20.77 7.81
N THR A 343 -19.04 -20.07 8.51
CA THR A 343 -18.87 -19.60 9.90
C THR A 343 -20.01 -20.16 10.74
N HIS A 344 -19.68 -20.67 11.92
CA HIS A 344 -20.64 -21.16 12.88
C HIS A 344 -20.32 -20.65 14.30
N ASP A 345 -21.25 -19.90 14.88
CA ASP A 345 -21.21 -19.48 16.27
C ASP A 345 -21.78 -20.62 17.12
N LEU A 346 -20.88 -21.39 17.73
CA LEU A 346 -21.24 -22.69 18.33
C LEU A 346 -21.69 -22.56 19.78
N ASN A 347 -21.03 -21.73 20.60
CA ASN A 347 -21.27 -21.53 22.03
C ASN A 347 -21.40 -22.86 22.82
N PHE A 348 -20.52 -23.82 22.51
CA PHE A 348 -20.53 -25.17 23.06
C PHE A 348 -19.14 -25.64 23.45
N ALA A 349 -19.00 -26.25 24.61
CA ALA A 349 -17.76 -26.82 25.14
C ALA A 349 -16.57 -25.83 25.15
N GLY A 350 -16.84 -24.55 25.36
CA GLY A 350 -15.83 -23.48 25.38
C GLY A 350 -15.39 -23.00 24.00
N ILE A 351 -15.99 -23.51 22.92
CA ILE A 351 -15.81 -23.00 21.57
C ILE A 351 -16.93 -22.02 21.25
N ASP A 352 -16.55 -20.75 20.99
CA ASP A 352 -17.51 -19.71 20.65
C ASP A 352 -17.86 -19.72 19.18
N GLN A 353 -16.83 -19.86 18.31
CA GLN A 353 -17.00 -19.81 16.87
C GLN A 353 -15.96 -20.69 16.17
N TYR A 354 -16.32 -21.29 15.04
CA TYR A 354 -15.35 -21.80 14.09
C TYR A 354 -15.64 -21.33 12.67
N ILE A 355 -14.56 -21.26 11.89
CA ILE A 355 -14.54 -20.85 10.48
C ILE A 355 -13.82 -21.93 9.70
N VAL A 356 -14.38 -22.29 8.54
CA VAL A 356 -13.69 -23.11 7.52
C VAL A 356 -13.83 -22.37 6.18
N GLY A 357 -12.75 -22.28 5.42
CA GLY A 357 -12.75 -21.55 4.16
C GLY A 357 -11.86 -22.17 3.09
N LEU A 358 -12.22 -21.91 1.86
CA LEU A 358 -11.51 -22.31 0.66
C LEU A 358 -11.25 -21.06 -0.20
N ASP A 359 -10.05 -20.95 -0.76
CA ASP A 359 -9.68 -19.90 -1.70
C ASP A 359 -9.01 -20.50 -2.93
N ALA A 360 -9.32 -19.95 -4.10
CA ALA A 360 -8.61 -20.23 -5.33
C ALA A 360 -8.29 -18.90 -6.05
N ARG A 361 -7.07 -18.78 -6.58
CA ARG A 361 -6.65 -17.61 -7.35
C ARG A 361 -5.70 -18.03 -8.46
N ASN A 362 -5.97 -17.55 -9.68
CA ASN A 362 -5.08 -17.64 -10.82
C ASN A 362 -4.62 -16.23 -11.21
N ILE A 363 -3.33 -16.09 -11.47
CA ILE A 363 -2.70 -14.89 -12.02
C ILE A 363 -2.08 -15.30 -13.35
N SER A 364 -2.38 -14.54 -14.41
CA SER A 364 -1.77 -14.71 -15.73
C SER A 364 -1.16 -13.38 -16.16
N ALA A 365 0.07 -13.40 -16.64
CA ALA A 365 0.78 -12.21 -17.06
C ALA A 365 1.72 -12.47 -18.23
N SER A 366 1.94 -11.44 -19.04
CA SER A 366 3.03 -11.40 -19.99
C SER A 366 3.75 -10.05 -19.92
N ASN A 367 5.02 -10.05 -20.27
CA ASN A 367 5.83 -8.86 -20.42
C ASN A 367 6.46 -8.87 -21.80
N GLN A 368 6.32 -7.77 -22.53
CA GLN A 368 7.09 -7.51 -23.75
C GLN A 368 7.89 -6.23 -23.58
N THR A 369 9.17 -6.30 -23.83
CA THR A 369 10.07 -5.14 -23.81
C THR A 369 10.72 -4.97 -25.17
N ASN A 370 10.48 -3.82 -25.80
CA ASN A 370 11.16 -3.40 -27.01
C ASN A 370 12.26 -2.40 -26.61
N ASN A 371 13.52 -2.81 -26.65
CA ASN A 371 14.66 -1.91 -26.46
C ASN A 371 14.93 -1.12 -27.73
N LEU A 372 15.10 0.19 -27.60
CA LEU A 372 15.25 1.11 -28.72
C LEU A 372 16.65 1.75 -28.72
N VAL A 373 17.18 2.01 -29.90
CA VAL A 373 18.31 2.91 -30.07
C VAL A 373 17.83 4.37 -30.21
N ALA A 374 18.76 5.32 -30.16
CA ALA A 374 18.45 6.74 -30.20
C ALA A 374 17.69 7.21 -31.46
N SER A 375 17.76 6.48 -32.55
CA SER A 375 16.98 6.73 -33.78
C SER A 375 15.49 6.30 -33.64
N GLY A 376 15.11 5.61 -32.55
CA GLY A 376 13.79 5.01 -32.36
C GLY A 376 13.65 3.61 -32.97
N ALA A 377 14.69 3.08 -33.64
CA ALA A 377 14.65 1.73 -34.16
C ALA A 377 14.75 0.68 -33.04
N VAL A 378 14.04 -0.44 -33.18
CA VAL A 378 14.10 -1.56 -32.23
C VAL A 378 15.47 -2.23 -32.32
N ASN A 379 16.16 -2.29 -31.19
CA ASN A 379 17.45 -2.97 -31.03
C ASN A 379 17.31 -4.43 -30.60
N SER A 380 16.39 -4.68 -29.69
CA SER A 380 16.07 -6.04 -29.22
C SER A 380 14.65 -6.11 -28.67
N VAL A 381 14.10 -7.31 -28.68
CA VAL A 381 12.80 -7.61 -28.08
C VAL A 381 12.97 -8.72 -27.06
N SER A 382 12.46 -8.53 -25.84
CA SER A 382 12.30 -9.59 -24.86
C SER A 382 10.82 -9.83 -24.58
N TYR A 383 10.47 -11.09 -24.39
CA TYR A 383 9.11 -11.51 -24.06
C TYR A 383 9.15 -12.62 -23.02
N ALA A 384 8.25 -12.54 -22.06
CA ALA A 384 8.00 -13.63 -21.11
C ALA A 384 6.51 -13.71 -20.82
N GLN A 385 6.01 -14.93 -20.62
CA GLN A 385 4.64 -15.20 -20.22
C GLN A 385 4.63 -16.23 -19.10
N GLY A 386 3.72 -16.07 -18.14
CA GLY A 386 3.60 -17.03 -17.04
C GLY A 386 2.27 -16.95 -16.32
N GLN A 387 2.09 -17.93 -15.44
CA GLN A 387 0.92 -18.05 -14.59
C GLN A 387 1.32 -18.46 -13.19
N GLN A 388 0.55 -17.99 -12.20
CA GLN A 388 0.63 -18.48 -10.83
C GLN A 388 -0.75 -18.90 -10.34
N ASN A 389 -0.81 -20.06 -9.71
CA ASN A 389 -2.03 -20.62 -9.13
C ASN A 389 -1.85 -20.75 -7.62
N PHE A 390 -2.86 -20.35 -6.88
CA PHE A 390 -2.94 -20.46 -5.42
C PHE A 390 -4.24 -21.19 -5.06
N TYR A 391 -4.14 -22.20 -4.21
CA TYR A 391 -5.27 -22.91 -3.63
C TYR A 391 -5.07 -22.99 -2.13
N GLY A 392 -6.02 -22.50 -1.34
CA GLY A 392 -5.91 -22.43 0.11
C GLY A 392 -7.09 -23.09 0.81
N LEU A 393 -6.80 -23.83 1.87
CA LEU A 393 -7.77 -24.33 2.84
C LEU A 393 -7.43 -23.74 4.19
N LEU A 394 -8.39 -23.08 4.85
CA LEU A 394 -8.21 -22.48 6.16
C LEU A 394 -9.22 -23.02 7.18
N GLY A 395 -8.81 -23.02 8.44
CA GLY A 395 -9.64 -23.24 9.61
C GLY A 395 -9.25 -22.28 10.73
N GLN A 396 -10.24 -21.78 11.45
CA GLN A 396 -10.05 -20.96 12.64
C GLN A 396 -11.05 -21.35 13.72
N ILE A 397 -10.64 -21.36 14.99
CA ILE A 397 -11.46 -21.56 16.15
C ILE A 397 -11.26 -20.40 17.10
N LYS A 398 -12.35 -19.83 17.61
CA LYS A 398 -12.36 -18.88 18.73
C LYS A 398 -12.95 -19.54 19.96
N SER A 399 -12.36 -19.29 21.10
CA SER A 399 -12.73 -19.89 22.37
C SER A 399 -12.56 -18.88 23.50
N SER A 400 -13.54 -18.76 24.36
CA SER A 400 -13.49 -17.98 25.59
C SER A 400 -13.47 -18.93 26.80
N ALA A 401 -12.49 -18.74 27.66
CA ALA A 401 -12.38 -19.55 28.87
C ALA A 401 -13.42 -19.10 29.93
N SER A 402 -14.21 -20.04 30.45
CA SER A 402 -15.25 -19.72 31.44
C SER A 402 -14.70 -19.32 32.81
N ALA A 403 -13.49 -19.80 33.17
CA ALA A 403 -12.88 -19.59 34.47
C ALA A 403 -12.01 -18.32 34.59
N ILE A 404 -11.50 -17.81 33.47
CA ILE A 404 -10.65 -16.63 33.40
C ILE A 404 -11.04 -15.81 32.18
N PRO A 405 -10.89 -14.48 32.18
CA PRO A 405 -11.25 -13.62 31.04
C PRO A 405 -10.21 -13.71 29.90
N LEU A 406 -10.03 -14.91 29.38
CA LEU A 406 -9.10 -15.22 28.31
C LEU A 406 -9.85 -15.68 27.05
N GLU A 407 -9.66 -14.95 25.98
CA GLU A 407 -10.10 -15.33 24.64
C GLU A 407 -8.89 -15.88 23.86
N THR A 408 -9.11 -16.99 23.18
CA THR A 408 -8.08 -17.66 22.37
C THR A 408 -8.55 -17.79 20.94
N THR A 409 -7.70 -17.47 19.99
CA THR A 409 -7.93 -17.70 18.56
C THR A 409 -6.86 -18.62 18.02
N LEU A 410 -7.24 -19.79 17.53
CA LEU A 410 -6.38 -20.74 16.83
C LEU A 410 -6.72 -20.75 15.35
N GLY A 411 -5.76 -20.54 14.51
CA GLY A 411 -5.92 -20.57 13.05
C GLY A 411 -4.85 -21.43 12.39
N ALA A 412 -5.21 -22.05 11.29
CA ALA A 412 -4.26 -22.71 10.40
C ALA A 412 -4.73 -22.63 8.96
N ARG A 413 -3.80 -22.49 8.04
CA ARG A 413 -4.07 -22.51 6.61
C ARG A 413 -2.99 -23.31 5.89
N VAL A 414 -3.41 -24.10 4.90
CA VAL A 414 -2.53 -24.76 3.95
C VAL A 414 -2.75 -24.17 2.58
N ASP A 415 -1.69 -23.66 1.96
CA ASP A 415 -1.71 -23.13 0.60
C ASP A 415 -0.84 -23.99 -0.32
N SER A 416 -1.36 -24.29 -1.50
CA SER A 416 -0.59 -24.81 -2.64
C SER A 416 -0.33 -23.66 -3.61
N TRP A 417 0.93 -23.34 -3.84
CA TRP A 417 1.38 -22.39 -4.84
C TRP A 417 2.07 -23.10 -5.99
N ASN A 418 1.71 -22.73 -7.22
CA ASN A 418 2.33 -23.22 -8.44
C ASN A 418 2.68 -22.04 -9.34
N SER A 419 3.88 -22.01 -9.90
CA SER A 419 4.33 -21.01 -10.87
C SER A 419 4.79 -21.69 -12.15
N GLN A 420 4.29 -21.24 -13.28
CA GLN A 420 4.56 -21.76 -14.60
C GLN A 420 5.02 -20.63 -15.51
N THR A 421 6.13 -20.83 -16.21
CA THR A 421 6.67 -19.87 -17.19
C THR A 421 6.86 -20.62 -18.53
N PRO A 422 5.78 -20.86 -19.28
CA PRO A 422 5.83 -21.69 -20.47
C PRO A 422 6.64 -21.08 -21.60
N THR A 423 6.79 -19.75 -21.64
CA THR A 423 7.45 -19.05 -22.75
C THR A 423 8.29 -17.89 -22.25
N SER A 424 9.56 -17.91 -22.62
CA SER A 424 10.45 -16.75 -22.49
C SER A 424 11.38 -16.75 -23.71
N TYR A 425 11.55 -15.58 -24.34
CA TYR A 425 12.51 -15.43 -25.42
C TYR A 425 13.12 -14.05 -25.42
N ASN A 426 14.29 -13.95 -26.04
CA ASN A 426 14.98 -12.72 -26.34
C ASN A 426 15.45 -12.75 -27.80
N ALA A 427 15.07 -11.74 -28.57
CA ALA A 427 15.49 -11.59 -29.98
C ALA A 427 16.35 -10.34 -30.12
N GLY A 428 17.54 -10.46 -30.68
CA GLY A 428 18.38 -9.32 -31.04
C GLY A 428 17.78 -8.48 -32.16
N ALA A 429 18.45 -7.38 -32.52
CA ALA A 429 17.99 -6.37 -33.47
C ALA A 429 17.50 -6.90 -34.83
N ASN A 430 17.93 -8.08 -35.26
CA ASN A 430 17.59 -8.67 -36.55
C ASN A 430 16.50 -9.77 -36.44
N GLY A 431 15.86 -9.95 -35.28
CA GLY A 431 14.80 -10.97 -35.11
C GLY A 431 15.27 -12.42 -35.32
N ILE A 432 16.57 -12.64 -35.49
CA ILE A 432 17.14 -13.92 -35.81
C ILE A 432 17.56 -14.64 -34.53
N ASN A 433 16.97 -15.81 -34.32
CA ASN A 433 17.14 -16.71 -33.18
C ASN A 433 16.57 -16.20 -31.84
N PRO A 434 15.26 -16.32 -31.66
CA PRO A 434 14.71 -16.24 -30.30
C PRO A 434 15.29 -17.40 -29.48
N LEU A 435 16.03 -17.08 -28.40
CA LEU A 435 16.42 -18.07 -27.42
C LEU A 435 15.21 -18.44 -26.60
N TYR A 436 14.55 -19.52 -26.97
CA TYR A 436 13.46 -20.12 -26.19
C TYR A 436 14.08 -20.89 -25.00
N GLN A 437 13.63 -20.55 -23.83
CA GLN A 437 14.05 -21.28 -22.64
C GLN A 437 12.84 -22.00 -22.06
N ALA A 438 12.96 -23.33 -21.94
CA ALA A 438 12.05 -24.12 -21.13
C ALA A 438 12.39 -23.86 -19.66
N ILE A 439 11.46 -23.25 -18.92
CA ILE A 439 11.61 -22.96 -17.51
C ILE A 439 10.83 -24.01 -16.73
N PRO A 440 11.44 -24.70 -15.75
CA PRO A 440 10.74 -25.70 -14.97
C PRO A 440 9.65 -25.04 -14.11
N ASN A 441 8.50 -25.70 -14.02
CA ASN A 441 7.44 -25.29 -13.11
C ASN A 441 7.91 -25.37 -11.66
N GLN A 442 7.55 -24.37 -10.87
CA GLN A 442 7.79 -24.36 -9.42
C GLN A 442 6.49 -24.68 -8.69
N SER A 443 6.58 -25.44 -7.61
CA SER A 443 5.45 -25.76 -6.73
C SER A 443 5.90 -25.81 -5.28
N LYS A 444 5.12 -25.25 -4.38
CA LYS A 444 5.34 -25.30 -2.93
C LYS A 444 4.02 -25.36 -2.19
N THR A 445 4.01 -26.18 -1.13
CA THR A 445 2.95 -26.15 -0.12
C THR A 445 3.45 -25.38 1.09
N GLN A 446 2.61 -24.46 1.58
CA GLN A 446 2.90 -23.62 2.74
C GLN A 446 1.86 -23.86 3.83
N LEU A 447 2.32 -24.08 5.06
CA LEU A 447 1.47 -24.12 6.25
C LEU A 447 1.63 -22.80 7.02
N SER A 448 0.53 -22.17 7.37
CA SER A 448 0.49 -20.92 8.10
C SER A 448 -0.38 -21.07 9.36
N PRO A 449 0.18 -21.60 10.48
CA PRO A 449 -0.51 -21.62 11.76
C PRO A 449 -0.50 -20.24 12.43
N SER A 450 -1.49 -19.99 13.30
CA SER A 450 -1.55 -18.81 14.15
C SER A 450 -2.20 -19.12 15.50
N LEU A 451 -1.74 -18.40 16.53
CA LEU A 451 -2.30 -18.39 17.87
C LEU A 451 -2.46 -16.92 18.29
N GLY A 452 -3.65 -16.55 18.71
CA GLY A 452 -3.95 -15.26 19.33
C GLY A 452 -4.49 -15.48 20.75
N LEU A 453 -4.05 -14.65 21.67
CA LEU A 453 -4.48 -14.63 23.08
C LEU A 453 -4.88 -13.21 23.44
N LEU A 454 -6.05 -13.05 24.04
CA LEU A 454 -6.53 -11.78 24.57
C LEU A 454 -7.00 -12.01 26.00
N TYR A 455 -6.31 -11.43 26.97
CA TYR A 455 -6.66 -11.48 28.38
C TYR A 455 -7.24 -10.12 28.81
N LYS A 456 -8.51 -10.08 29.15
CA LYS A 456 -9.22 -8.90 29.65
C LYS A 456 -8.94 -8.73 31.13
N ALA A 457 -7.83 -8.07 31.48
CA ALA A 457 -7.37 -7.92 32.87
C ALA A 457 -8.37 -7.12 33.70
N THR A 458 -8.99 -6.11 33.09
CA THR A 458 -10.14 -5.35 33.65
C THR A 458 -11.07 -4.97 32.48
N SER A 459 -12.18 -4.28 32.73
CA SER A 459 -13.03 -3.70 31.66
C SER A 459 -12.29 -2.77 30.75
N ASN A 460 -11.21 -2.14 31.22
CA ASN A 460 -10.49 -1.07 30.53
C ASN A 460 -9.07 -1.46 30.12
N TRP A 461 -8.59 -2.62 30.53
CA TRP A 461 -7.21 -3.02 30.31
C TRP A 461 -7.10 -4.44 29.79
N ASP A 462 -6.56 -4.54 28.58
CA ASP A 462 -6.30 -5.82 27.91
C ASP A 462 -4.81 -6.09 27.76
N LEU A 463 -4.46 -7.38 27.82
CA LEU A 463 -3.15 -7.91 27.45
C LEU A 463 -3.32 -8.80 26.22
N ARG A 464 -2.50 -8.61 25.22
CA ARG A 464 -2.52 -9.34 23.95
C ARG A 464 -1.24 -10.12 23.73
N GLY A 465 -1.37 -11.28 23.10
CA GLY A 465 -0.25 -12.06 22.61
C GLY A 465 -0.63 -12.75 21.30
N ALA A 466 0.31 -12.82 20.36
CA ALA A 466 0.12 -13.58 19.15
C ALA A 466 1.41 -14.22 18.68
N ALA A 467 1.28 -15.40 18.06
CA ALA A 467 2.36 -16.10 17.35
C ALA A 467 1.83 -16.61 16.02
N TYR A 468 2.62 -16.48 14.95
CA TYR A 468 2.16 -16.80 13.60
C TYR A 468 3.30 -17.22 12.68
N GLN A 469 2.92 -18.00 11.66
CA GLN A 469 3.72 -18.15 10.46
C GLN A 469 2.99 -17.53 9.26
N ALA A 470 3.76 -16.97 8.35
CA ALA A 470 3.25 -16.33 7.15
C ALA A 470 4.18 -16.59 5.98
N PHE A 471 3.69 -16.40 4.77
CA PHE A 471 4.50 -16.53 3.56
C PHE A 471 4.18 -15.46 2.53
N HIS A 472 5.13 -15.26 1.62
CA HIS A 472 4.98 -14.40 0.45
C HIS A 472 5.57 -15.10 -0.77
N ALA A 473 4.76 -15.30 -1.80
CA ALA A 473 5.21 -15.88 -3.06
C ALA A 473 5.95 -14.83 -3.91
N PRO A 474 6.92 -15.25 -4.75
CA PRO A 474 7.59 -14.36 -5.67
C PRO A 474 6.59 -13.65 -6.59
N SER A 475 6.77 -12.35 -6.82
CA SER A 475 5.95 -11.62 -7.79
C SER A 475 6.24 -12.08 -9.23
N MET A 476 5.29 -11.89 -10.14
CA MET A 476 5.50 -12.19 -11.56
C MET A 476 6.65 -11.35 -12.14
N ASN A 477 6.82 -10.11 -11.68
CA ASN A 477 7.96 -9.27 -12.03
C ASN A 477 9.32 -9.91 -11.69
N ASN A 478 9.43 -10.57 -10.55
CA ASN A 478 10.68 -11.22 -10.14
C ASN A 478 10.98 -12.49 -10.93
N THR A 479 9.95 -13.19 -11.38
CA THR A 479 10.09 -14.50 -12.05
C THR A 479 10.12 -14.42 -13.57
N LEU A 480 9.52 -13.37 -14.17
CA LEU A 480 9.35 -13.26 -15.62
C LEU A 480 10.14 -12.13 -16.27
N ARG A 481 10.24 -10.97 -15.60
CA ARG A 481 10.71 -9.75 -16.26
C ARG A 481 12.19 -9.52 -16.06
N SER A 482 12.97 -9.65 -17.14
CA SER A 482 14.33 -9.12 -17.21
C SER A 482 14.31 -7.75 -17.89
N TYR A 483 15.03 -6.78 -17.33
CA TYR A 483 15.06 -5.41 -17.84
C TYR A 483 16.40 -4.72 -17.61
N GLY A 484 16.60 -3.61 -18.27
CA GLY A 484 17.82 -2.82 -18.19
C GLY A 484 18.58 -2.77 -19.50
N ASN A 485 19.77 -2.19 -19.46
CA ASN A 485 20.66 -2.06 -20.62
C ASN A 485 22.14 -1.96 -20.19
N SER A 486 23.06 -1.93 -21.15
CA SER A 486 24.50 -1.86 -20.88
C SER A 486 24.94 -0.59 -20.12
N VAL A 487 24.16 0.47 -20.13
CA VAL A 487 24.48 1.73 -19.45
C VAL A 487 23.91 1.78 -18.01
N SER A 488 22.65 1.38 -17.83
CA SER A 488 21.97 1.40 -16.53
C SER A 488 22.14 0.12 -15.72
N GLY A 489 22.68 -0.93 -16.33
CA GLY A 489 22.75 -2.27 -15.78
C GLY A 489 21.52 -3.11 -16.12
N TYR A 490 21.63 -4.41 -15.89
CA TYR A 490 20.57 -5.39 -16.11
C TYR A 490 20.04 -5.94 -14.79
N SER A 491 18.73 -6.09 -14.69
CA SER A 491 18.06 -6.83 -13.63
C SER A 491 17.40 -8.07 -14.25
N LEU A 492 17.86 -9.25 -13.83
CA LEU A 492 17.45 -10.51 -14.44
C LEU A 492 16.34 -11.15 -13.60
N ALA A 493 15.31 -11.62 -14.28
CA ALA A 493 14.29 -12.47 -13.68
C ALA A 493 14.87 -13.82 -13.23
N ASN A 494 14.29 -14.39 -12.18
CA ASN A 494 14.65 -15.74 -11.73
C ASN A 494 13.38 -16.59 -11.57
N PRO A 495 13.07 -17.46 -12.53
CA PRO A 495 11.89 -18.32 -12.45
C PRO A 495 12.01 -19.43 -11.39
N ASN A 496 13.21 -19.66 -10.82
CA ASN A 496 13.44 -20.65 -9.78
C ASN A 496 13.21 -20.13 -8.36
N LEU A 497 12.72 -18.89 -8.21
CA LEU A 497 12.36 -18.35 -6.90
C LEU A 497 11.26 -19.16 -6.24
N THR A 498 11.37 -19.29 -4.93
CA THR A 498 10.39 -19.94 -4.07
C THR A 498 9.79 -18.97 -3.07
N PRO A 499 8.62 -19.27 -2.47
CA PRO A 499 8.05 -18.42 -1.44
C PRO A 499 9.01 -18.18 -0.26
N GLU A 500 9.00 -16.94 0.22
CA GLU A 500 9.60 -16.54 1.49
C GLU A 500 8.70 -16.99 2.63
N THR A 501 9.27 -17.26 3.80
CA THR A 501 8.52 -17.64 5.00
C THR A 501 8.89 -16.74 6.17
N MET A 502 7.92 -16.45 7.04
CA MET A 502 8.12 -15.65 8.23
C MET A 502 7.56 -16.38 9.46
N THR A 503 8.31 -16.39 10.55
CA THR A 503 7.82 -16.73 11.88
C THR A 503 7.87 -15.46 12.73
N GLY A 504 6.75 -15.12 13.36
CA GLY A 504 6.65 -13.92 14.17
C GLY A 504 5.86 -14.15 15.45
N TYR A 505 6.10 -13.27 16.42
CA TYR A 505 5.34 -13.18 17.64
C TYR A 505 5.27 -11.73 18.11
N GLU A 506 4.18 -11.41 18.80
CA GLU A 506 3.98 -10.11 19.40
C GLU A 506 3.30 -10.21 20.75
N VAL A 507 3.58 -9.24 21.59
CA VAL A 507 2.87 -9.00 22.87
C VAL A 507 2.47 -7.54 22.94
N GLY A 508 1.31 -7.27 23.50
CA GLY A 508 0.81 -5.91 23.58
C GLY A 508 -0.11 -5.69 24.76
N THR A 509 -0.40 -4.44 25.01
CA THR A 509 -1.36 -4.01 26.03
C THR A 509 -2.15 -2.82 25.52
N ASP A 510 -3.45 -2.84 25.80
CA ASP A 510 -4.38 -1.78 25.44
C ASP A 510 -5.06 -1.28 26.70
N TYR A 511 -4.93 0.00 26.94
CA TYR A 511 -5.60 0.67 28.04
C TYR A 511 -6.58 1.71 27.49
N ARG A 512 -7.84 1.61 27.93
CA ARG A 512 -8.94 2.47 27.49
C ARG A 512 -9.46 3.28 28.67
N TRP A 513 -9.88 4.49 28.41
CA TRP A 513 -10.60 5.33 29.35
C TRP A 513 -11.68 6.09 28.61
N LYS A 514 -12.59 6.71 29.33
CA LYS A 514 -13.80 7.34 28.78
C LYS A 514 -13.56 8.25 27.56
N SER A 515 -12.42 8.91 27.49
CA SER A 515 -12.11 9.91 26.44
C SER A 515 -10.91 9.52 25.58
N GLY A 516 -10.47 8.24 25.57
CA GLY A 516 -9.35 7.86 24.75
C GLY A 516 -8.79 6.46 24.99
N PHE A 517 -7.66 6.18 24.38
CA PHE A 517 -6.94 4.91 24.52
C PHE A 517 -5.43 5.07 24.34
N ALA A 518 -4.69 4.10 24.85
CA ALA A 518 -3.28 3.88 24.55
C ALA A 518 -3.04 2.40 24.24
N GLN A 519 -2.34 2.13 23.16
CA GLN A 519 -1.93 0.78 22.72
C GLN A 519 -0.43 0.72 22.64
N LEU A 520 0.18 -0.28 23.24
CA LEU A 520 1.62 -0.58 23.13
C LEU A 520 1.79 -2.02 22.64
N THR A 521 2.63 -2.23 21.63
CA THR A 521 2.94 -3.55 21.08
C THR A 521 4.45 -3.69 20.89
N ALA A 522 5.03 -4.80 21.34
CA ALA A 522 6.36 -5.24 21.00
C ALA A 522 6.27 -6.44 20.05
N PHE A 523 7.09 -6.46 19.01
CA PHE A 523 7.05 -7.50 17.98
C PHE A 523 8.45 -8.02 17.63
N ASN A 524 8.48 -9.26 17.14
CA ASN A 524 9.68 -9.90 16.59
C ASN A 524 9.29 -10.80 15.42
N ASN A 525 9.84 -10.54 14.24
CA ASN A 525 9.57 -11.26 13.00
C ASN A 525 10.87 -11.73 12.36
N TYR A 526 10.95 -13.01 12.03
CA TYR A 526 12.09 -13.60 11.35
C TYR A 526 11.68 -14.13 9.98
N ILE A 527 12.24 -13.55 8.91
CA ILE A 527 12.01 -13.96 7.52
C ILE A 527 13.16 -14.83 7.07
N GLN A 528 12.82 -15.97 6.49
CA GLN A 528 13.75 -16.90 5.85
C GLN A 528 13.52 -16.91 4.35
N ASN A 529 14.60 -17.17 3.60
CA ASN A 529 14.58 -17.22 2.13
C ASN A 529 14.03 -15.91 1.51
N ALA A 530 14.34 -14.77 2.11
CA ALA A 530 13.91 -13.48 1.59
C ALA A 530 14.42 -13.27 0.16
N ILE A 531 13.52 -12.80 -0.69
CA ILE A 531 13.83 -12.46 -2.08
C ILE A 531 14.52 -11.11 -2.10
N ALA A 532 15.73 -11.08 -2.63
CA ALA A 532 16.53 -9.88 -2.80
C ALA A 532 17.19 -9.83 -4.17
N SER A 533 17.55 -8.63 -4.59
CA SER A 533 18.35 -8.42 -5.80
C SER A 533 19.84 -8.59 -5.47
N TYR A 534 20.48 -9.54 -6.12
CA TYR A 534 21.90 -9.85 -5.97
C TYR A 534 22.72 -9.24 -7.10
N LYS A 535 23.73 -8.45 -6.76
CA LYS A 535 24.67 -7.91 -7.75
C LYS A 535 25.70 -8.95 -8.11
N ILE A 536 25.83 -9.25 -9.40
CA ILE A 536 26.81 -10.20 -9.93
C ILE A 536 28.19 -9.53 -9.93
N THR A 537 29.19 -10.24 -9.46
CA THR A 537 30.61 -9.83 -9.43
C THR A 537 31.45 -10.76 -10.28
N ASN A 538 32.70 -10.39 -10.55
CA ASN A 538 33.64 -11.24 -11.29
C ASN A 538 33.89 -12.60 -10.62
N ALA A 539 33.68 -12.72 -9.31
CA ALA A 539 33.84 -13.97 -8.56
C ALA A 539 32.84 -15.08 -8.97
N ASN A 540 31.69 -14.69 -9.55
CA ASN A 540 30.65 -15.61 -10.03
C ASN A 540 30.38 -15.45 -11.56
N ALA A 541 31.38 -15.02 -12.31
CA ALA A 541 31.28 -14.72 -13.74
C ALA A 541 30.80 -15.92 -14.59
N ALA A 542 31.19 -17.15 -14.26
CA ALA A 542 30.73 -18.34 -14.99
C ALA A 542 29.22 -18.56 -14.85
N PHE A 543 28.68 -18.40 -13.63
CA PHE A 543 27.25 -18.46 -13.38
C PHE A 543 26.50 -17.31 -14.09
N ALA A 544 27.06 -16.10 -14.03
CA ALA A 544 26.51 -14.95 -14.71
C ALA A 544 26.48 -15.14 -16.23
N THR A 545 27.52 -15.69 -16.83
CA THR A 545 27.56 -15.97 -18.27
C THR A 545 26.49 -16.97 -18.67
N SER A 546 26.30 -18.04 -17.90
CA SER A 546 25.25 -19.03 -18.14
C SER A 546 23.84 -18.42 -17.97
N LEU A 547 23.65 -17.59 -16.95
CA LEU A 547 22.38 -16.91 -16.70
C LEU A 547 22.06 -15.88 -17.80
N CYS A 548 23.05 -15.08 -18.23
CA CYS A 548 22.89 -14.11 -19.31
C CYS A 548 22.61 -14.78 -20.66
N ALA A 549 23.26 -15.90 -20.94
CA ALA A 549 22.95 -16.73 -22.10
C ALA A 549 21.53 -17.30 -22.02
N ALA A 550 21.15 -17.77 -20.84
CA ALA A 550 19.83 -18.33 -20.57
C ALA A 550 18.68 -17.32 -20.74
N VAL A 551 18.92 -16.05 -20.41
CA VAL A 551 17.92 -14.96 -20.59
C VAL A 551 18.15 -14.15 -21.86
N GLY A 552 19.14 -14.53 -22.71
CA GLY A 552 19.39 -13.95 -24.02
C GLY A 552 19.86 -12.50 -24.04
N ILE A 553 20.53 -12.04 -22.98
CA ILE A 553 21.05 -10.67 -22.90
C ILE A 553 22.42 -10.61 -23.60
N SER A 554 22.46 -9.96 -24.75
CA SER A 554 23.72 -9.70 -25.48
C SER A 554 24.58 -8.68 -24.71
N GLY A 555 25.89 -8.91 -24.66
CA GLY A 555 26.86 -8.03 -23.98
C GLY A 555 27.02 -8.30 -22.47
N CYS A 556 26.35 -9.29 -21.93
CA CYS A 556 26.49 -9.80 -20.59
C CYS A 556 27.54 -10.94 -20.59
N SER A 557 28.82 -10.63 -20.81
CA SER A 557 29.89 -11.62 -20.80
C SER A 557 31.06 -11.20 -19.91
N ALA A 558 31.72 -12.16 -19.31
CA ALA A 558 32.92 -11.95 -18.48
C ALA A 558 34.08 -11.34 -19.28
N SER A 559 34.13 -11.58 -20.60
CA SER A 559 35.22 -11.17 -21.46
C SER A 559 35.30 -9.67 -21.79
N THR A 560 34.21 -8.93 -21.55
CA THR A 560 34.10 -7.48 -21.87
C THR A 560 34.24 -6.58 -20.65
N GLY A 561 34.63 -7.10 -19.49
CA GLY A 561 34.63 -6.33 -18.21
C GLY A 561 33.21 -5.91 -17.74
N GLY A 562 32.16 -6.48 -18.33
CA GLY A 562 30.80 -5.96 -18.37
C GLY A 562 29.85 -6.41 -17.27
N PHE A 563 30.30 -7.12 -16.22
CA PHE A 563 29.39 -7.49 -15.11
C PHE A 563 29.22 -6.41 -14.05
N THR A 564 29.73 -5.22 -14.27
CA THR A 564 29.72 -4.16 -13.26
C THR A 564 28.31 -3.73 -12.82
N ASN A 565 27.29 -4.08 -13.59
CA ASN A 565 25.90 -3.65 -13.34
C ASN A 565 24.84 -4.72 -13.67
N VAL A 566 25.12 -5.99 -13.44
CA VAL A 566 24.11 -7.06 -13.59
C VAL A 566 23.67 -7.52 -12.22
N SER A 567 22.38 -7.60 -11.99
CA SER A 567 21.76 -8.16 -10.78
C SER A 567 20.68 -9.18 -11.15
N TYR A 568 20.39 -10.09 -10.26
CA TYR A 568 19.29 -11.04 -10.39
C TYR A 568 18.57 -11.25 -9.04
N TYR A 569 17.32 -11.69 -9.08
CA TYR A 569 16.59 -11.99 -7.87
C TYR A 569 16.95 -13.38 -7.31
N THR A 570 17.02 -13.50 -5.99
CA THR A 570 17.40 -14.75 -5.32
C THR A 570 16.79 -14.86 -3.93
N ASN A 571 16.53 -16.10 -3.46
CA ASN A 571 16.10 -16.43 -2.09
C ASN A 571 17.29 -16.59 -1.13
N GLN A 572 18.22 -15.68 -1.09
CA GLN A 572 19.51 -15.86 -0.40
C GLN A 572 19.75 -14.83 0.71
N GLN A 573 18.69 -14.47 1.44
CA GLN A 573 18.78 -13.60 2.61
C GLN A 573 17.83 -14.06 3.73
N ASN A 574 18.23 -13.81 4.98
CA ASN A 574 17.34 -13.89 6.14
C ASN A 574 17.33 -12.54 6.85
N LEU A 575 16.15 -12.13 7.30
CA LEU A 575 15.95 -10.86 7.98
C LEU A 575 15.35 -11.09 9.36
N LEU A 576 15.78 -10.28 10.32
CA LEU A 576 15.16 -10.15 11.62
C LEU A 576 14.65 -8.73 11.79
N SER A 577 13.33 -8.58 11.96
CA SER A 577 12.69 -7.31 12.28
C SER A 577 12.05 -7.36 13.65
N ARG A 578 12.44 -6.44 14.54
CA ARG A 578 11.92 -6.33 15.90
C ARG A 578 11.72 -4.87 16.28
N GLY A 579 10.76 -4.61 17.14
CA GLY A 579 10.48 -3.25 17.54
C GLY A 579 9.34 -3.09 18.50
N ILE A 580 8.97 -1.83 18.71
CA ILE A 580 7.82 -1.42 19.51
C ILE A 580 6.98 -0.41 18.73
N GLU A 581 5.68 -0.45 18.96
CA GLU A 581 4.68 0.47 18.40
C GLU A 581 3.82 1.02 19.52
N LEU A 582 3.65 2.33 19.57
CA LEU A 582 2.75 3.03 20.48
C LEU A 582 1.72 3.79 19.65
N GLN A 583 0.46 3.67 20.02
CA GLN A 583 -0.63 4.50 19.49
C GLN A 583 -1.40 5.10 20.66
N TYR A 584 -1.79 6.36 20.51
CA TYR A 584 -2.47 7.13 21.55
C TYR A 584 -3.53 8.02 20.92
N HIS A 585 -4.68 8.11 21.58
CA HIS A 585 -5.74 9.09 21.28
C HIS A 585 -6.35 9.58 22.58
N HIS A 586 -6.67 10.87 22.67
CA HIS A 586 -7.33 11.46 23.82
C HIS A 586 -8.16 12.69 23.44
N ASP A 587 -9.45 12.63 23.68
CA ASP A 587 -10.34 13.79 23.71
C ASP A 587 -10.18 14.51 25.06
N VAL A 588 -9.39 15.59 25.06
CA VAL A 588 -9.11 16.39 26.27
C VAL A 588 -10.41 17.02 26.79
N ASN A 589 -11.22 17.51 25.87
CA ASN A 589 -12.57 18.02 26.09
C ASN A 589 -13.30 18.13 24.74
N ALA A 590 -14.49 18.69 24.71
CA ALA A 590 -15.28 18.87 23.50
C ALA A 590 -14.61 19.72 22.41
N GLN A 591 -13.57 20.49 22.75
CA GLN A 591 -12.87 21.38 21.81
C GLN A 591 -11.50 20.87 21.39
N TRP A 592 -10.89 19.94 22.10
CA TRP A 592 -9.52 19.52 21.85
C TRP A 592 -9.37 18.01 21.86
N ALA A 593 -8.79 17.48 20.80
CA ALA A 593 -8.38 16.09 20.69
C ALA A 593 -6.88 15.99 20.36
N LEU A 594 -6.23 14.97 20.91
CA LEU A 594 -4.82 14.68 20.75
C LEU A 594 -4.64 13.28 20.16
N ASP A 595 -3.80 13.16 19.16
CA ASP A 595 -3.38 11.90 18.56
C ASP A 595 -1.87 11.76 18.63
N GLY A 596 -1.38 10.55 18.81
CA GLY A 596 0.04 10.28 18.84
C GLY A 596 0.39 8.87 18.39
N GLY A 597 1.54 8.75 17.78
CA GLY A 597 2.10 7.46 17.37
C GLY A 597 3.61 7.48 17.41
N TYR A 598 4.20 6.36 17.83
CA TYR A 598 5.64 6.15 17.81
C TYR A 598 5.94 4.73 17.37
N SER A 599 6.97 4.54 16.58
CA SER A 599 7.51 3.23 16.28
C SER A 599 9.03 3.24 16.32
N TYR A 600 9.57 2.22 16.96
CA TYR A 600 10.97 1.82 16.85
C TYR A 600 11.04 0.52 16.08
N THR A 601 11.79 0.48 14.98
CA THR A 601 11.92 -0.70 14.11
C THR A 601 13.38 -0.95 13.80
N ASN A 602 13.90 -2.10 14.26
CA ASN A 602 15.23 -2.55 13.95
C ASN A 602 15.16 -3.79 13.05
N THR A 603 15.40 -3.59 11.75
CA THR A 603 15.41 -4.66 10.77
C THR A 603 16.83 -4.87 10.25
N ILE A 604 17.38 -6.06 10.45
CA ILE A 604 18.75 -6.40 10.07
C ILE A 604 18.78 -7.66 9.21
N LEU A 605 19.79 -7.77 8.35
CA LEU A 605 20.16 -9.02 7.72
C LEU A 605 20.87 -9.89 8.75
N THR A 606 20.37 -11.09 8.99
CA THR A 606 21.01 -12.07 9.87
C THR A 606 21.89 -13.06 9.10
N TRP A 607 21.57 -13.25 7.83
CA TRP A 607 22.32 -14.04 6.88
C TRP A 607 22.11 -13.51 5.47
N SER A 608 23.17 -13.50 4.67
CA SER A 608 23.12 -13.16 3.26
C SER A 608 24.21 -13.94 2.51
N ALA A 609 23.84 -14.53 1.37
CA ALA A 609 24.82 -15.07 0.43
C ALA A 609 25.44 -13.97 -0.44
N THR A 610 24.98 -12.73 -0.29
CA THR A 610 25.49 -11.56 -1.00
C THR A 610 26.60 -10.87 -0.21
N THR A 611 27.17 -9.83 -0.77
CA THR A 611 28.15 -8.96 -0.08
C THR A 611 27.49 -7.94 0.87
N ASP A 612 26.16 -8.01 1.04
CA ASP A 612 25.46 -7.11 1.94
C ASP A 612 25.88 -7.35 3.39
N PRO A 613 26.18 -6.30 4.16
CA PRO A 613 26.67 -6.44 5.52
C PRO A 613 25.58 -7.00 6.44
N ILE A 614 25.88 -8.12 7.10
CA ILE A 614 25.02 -8.72 8.12
C ILE A 614 25.03 -7.86 9.41
N ASN A 615 23.99 -8.00 10.24
CA ASN A 615 23.77 -7.26 11.49
C ASN A 615 23.69 -5.73 11.31
N THR A 616 23.46 -5.28 10.08
CA THR A 616 23.30 -3.88 9.74
C THR A 616 21.83 -3.60 9.42
N GLN A 617 21.34 -2.40 9.81
CA GLN A 617 19.99 -1.95 9.46
C GLN A 617 19.79 -1.97 7.94
N VAL A 618 18.73 -2.63 7.49
CA VAL A 618 18.40 -2.67 6.05
C VAL A 618 18.08 -1.28 5.51
N GLY A 619 18.39 -1.06 4.24
CA GLY A 619 18.09 0.20 3.57
C GLY A 619 16.58 0.51 3.52
N GLY A 620 16.21 1.78 3.47
CA GLY A 620 14.84 2.23 3.37
C GLY A 620 14.00 2.06 4.63
N VAL A 621 14.59 1.68 5.77
CA VAL A 621 13.86 1.49 7.04
C VAL A 621 14.44 2.42 8.11
N PRO A 622 13.76 3.53 8.46
CA PRO A 622 14.14 4.36 9.59
C PRO A 622 13.89 3.63 10.91
N LYS A 623 14.84 3.74 11.86
CA LYS A 623 14.68 3.09 13.17
C LYS A 623 13.57 3.72 14.01
N ASN A 624 13.43 5.04 13.94
CA ASN A 624 12.50 5.80 14.77
C ASN A 624 11.57 6.61 13.87
N MET A 625 10.29 6.50 14.11
CA MET A 625 9.26 7.35 13.51
C MET A 625 8.30 7.79 14.59
N ALA A 626 7.82 9.02 14.51
CA ALA A 626 6.81 9.56 15.40
C ALA A 626 5.83 10.44 14.63
N ASN A 627 4.60 10.44 15.06
CA ASN A 627 3.59 11.38 14.61
C ASN A 627 2.82 11.92 15.83
N ALA A 628 2.41 13.16 15.74
CA ALA A 628 1.54 13.80 16.71
C ALA A 628 0.51 14.64 15.97
N GLY A 629 -0.71 14.64 16.46
CA GLY A 629 -1.83 15.41 15.95
C GLY A 629 -2.52 16.18 17.07
N ILE A 630 -2.96 17.37 16.78
CA ILE A 630 -3.85 18.13 17.63
C ILE A 630 -5.00 18.66 16.78
N THR A 631 -6.22 18.39 17.23
CA THR A 631 -7.44 18.91 16.57
C THR A 631 -8.16 19.85 17.51
N TYR A 632 -8.45 21.05 17.02
CA TYR A 632 -9.21 22.08 17.70
C TYR A 632 -10.56 22.28 17.02
N TYR A 633 -11.62 22.23 17.81
CA TYR A 633 -13.00 22.47 17.41
C TYR A 633 -13.49 23.80 18.02
N PRO A 634 -13.25 24.95 17.36
CA PRO A 634 -13.67 26.25 17.89
C PRO A 634 -15.19 26.36 18.02
N VAL A 635 -15.91 25.73 17.10
CA VAL A 635 -17.36 25.54 17.09
C VAL A 635 -17.68 24.17 16.49
N PRO A 636 -18.87 23.60 16.69
CA PRO A 636 -19.21 22.27 16.16
C PRO A 636 -19.09 22.13 14.63
N GLN A 637 -19.19 23.24 13.91
CA GLN A 637 -19.10 23.27 12.44
C GLN A 637 -17.67 23.40 11.91
N ALA A 638 -16.67 23.66 12.78
CA ALA A 638 -15.30 23.90 12.37
C ALA A 638 -14.31 23.01 13.07
N SER A 639 -13.33 22.53 12.34
CA SER A 639 -12.17 21.85 12.91
C SER A 639 -10.86 22.39 12.31
N LEU A 640 -9.82 22.44 13.13
CA LEU A 640 -8.45 22.74 12.72
C LEU A 640 -7.55 21.64 13.24
N THR A 641 -7.04 20.81 12.35
CA THR A 641 -6.11 19.73 12.67
C THR A 641 -4.70 20.13 12.26
N THR A 642 -3.76 20.00 13.17
CA THR A 642 -2.32 20.16 12.91
C THR A 642 -1.62 18.86 13.19
N THR A 643 -0.82 18.38 12.25
CA THR A 643 -0.07 17.13 12.36
C THR A 643 1.43 17.40 12.25
N VAL A 644 2.21 16.68 13.02
CA VAL A 644 3.69 16.66 12.92
C VAL A 644 4.12 15.23 12.69
N ARG A 645 4.92 15.00 11.67
CA ARG A 645 5.52 13.68 11.39
C ARG A 645 7.03 13.79 11.42
N TYR A 646 7.66 12.97 12.24
CA TYR A 646 9.11 12.78 12.31
C TYR A 646 9.51 11.44 11.73
N VAL A 647 10.52 11.42 10.87
CA VAL A 647 11.16 10.23 10.30
C VAL A 647 12.63 10.29 10.62
N GLY A 648 13.14 9.30 11.32
CA GLY A 648 14.54 9.18 11.70
C GLY A 648 15.47 8.89 10.51
N ASN A 649 16.77 8.88 10.78
CA ASN A 649 17.76 8.53 9.78
C ASN A 649 17.53 7.13 9.22
N SER A 650 17.78 6.95 7.92
CA SER A 650 17.79 5.66 7.24
C SER A 650 18.94 5.60 6.23
N TRP A 651 18.99 4.54 5.42
CA TRP A 651 20.00 4.32 4.39
C TRP A 651 19.32 4.09 3.04
N MET A 652 19.95 4.53 1.95
CA MET A 652 19.46 4.27 0.59
C MET A 652 19.44 2.77 0.26
N SER A 653 20.50 2.06 0.66
CA SER A 653 20.59 0.61 0.65
C SER A 653 21.42 0.18 1.87
N THR A 654 21.41 -1.10 2.22
CA THR A 654 22.11 -1.61 3.40
C THR A 654 23.58 -1.19 3.39
N GLY A 655 23.97 -0.40 4.42
CA GLY A 655 25.35 0.09 4.57
C GLY A 655 25.82 1.16 3.58
N SER A 656 24.90 1.77 2.83
CA SER A 656 25.23 2.77 1.80
C SER A 656 24.98 4.24 2.25
N LEU A 657 24.60 5.10 1.32
CA LEU A 657 24.39 6.54 1.56
C LEU A 657 23.28 6.81 2.61
N PRO A 658 23.55 7.65 3.62
CA PRO A 658 22.56 7.99 4.65
C PRO A 658 21.44 8.89 4.09
N VAL A 659 20.22 8.63 4.51
CA VAL A 659 19.06 9.52 4.34
C VAL A 659 18.85 10.24 5.67
N PRO A 660 19.03 11.57 5.75
CA PRO A 660 18.92 12.33 6.98
C PRO A 660 17.50 12.30 7.56
N ALA A 661 17.39 12.42 8.88
CA ALA A 661 16.12 12.60 9.56
C ALA A 661 15.43 13.92 9.17
N TYR A 662 14.11 13.89 9.16
CA TYR A 662 13.30 15.08 8.90
C TYR A 662 12.02 15.09 9.75
N ALA A 663 11.47 16.30 9.92
CA ALA A 663 10.14 16.50 10.45
C ALA A 663 9.37 17.44 9.54
N VAL A 664 8.10 17.13 9.31
CA VAL A 664 7.18 17.94 8.51
C VAL A 664 5.90 18.20 9.28
N VAL A 665 5.33 19.38 9.08
CA VAL A 665 4.08 19.82 9.70
C VAL A 665 3.03 19.98 8.62
N GLY A 666 1.85 19.39 8.85
CA GLY A 666 0.67 19.56 8.01
C GLY A 666 -0.46 20.21 8.80
N MET A 667 -1.33 20.93 8.12
CA MET A 667 -2.55 21.51 8.71
C MET A 667 -3.74 21.31 7.80
N ARG A 668 -4.91 21.13 8.39
CA ARG A 668 -6.19 21.13 7.69
C ARG A 668 -7.25 21.83 8.51
N ALA A 669 -7.96 22.74 7.88
CA ALA A 669 -9.15 23.39 8.42
C ALA A 669 -10.36 22.93 7.61
N ASN A 670 -11.42 22.50 8.30
CA ASN A 670 -12.72 22.17 7.70
C ASN A 670 -13.78 23.08 8.28
N TYR A 671 -14.75 23.45 7.46
CA TYR A 671 -15.89 24.25 7.89
C TYR A 671 -17.18 23.78 7.21
N GLN A 672 -18.18 23.41 8.01
CA GLN A 672 -19.53 23.05 7.56
C GLN A 672 -20.34 24.32 7.38
N VAL A 673 -20.52 24.77 6.14
CA VAL A 673 -21.18 26.04 5.80
C VAL A 673 -22.71 25.91 5.99
N THR A 674 -23.26 24.78 5.54
CA THR A 674 -24.66 24.38 5.73
C THR A 674 -24.71 22.88 6.03
N GLN A 675 -25.88 22.33 6.30
CA GLN A 675 -26.01 20.87 6.45
C GLN A 675 -25.58 20.09 5.19
N GLN A 676 -25.59 20.73 4.03
CA GLN A 676 -25.30 20.13 2.73
C GLN A 676 -23.95 20.56 2.15
N ALA A 677 -23.35 21.64 2.64
CA ALA A 677 -22.15 22.23 2.06
C ALA A 677 -21.01 22.33 3.08
N SER A 678 -19.86 21.84 2.73
CA SER A 678 -18.63 22.01 3.49
C SER A 678 -17.49 22.52 2.62
N VAL A 679 -16.55 23.22 3.24
CA VAL A 679 -15.32 23.68 2.60
C VAL A 679 -14.13 23.29 3.45
N TYR A 680 -12.97 23.15 2.82
CA TYR A 680 -11.73 22.91 3.54
C TYR A 680 -10.54 23.61 2.91
N ALA A 681 -9.52 23.84 3.71
CA ALA A 681 -8.18 24.21 3.27
C ALA A 681 -7.16 23.31 3.97
N SER A 682 -6.19 22.83 3.24
CA SER A 682 -5.11 22.02 3.78
C SER A 682 -3.75 22.49 3.28
N VAL A 683 -2.73 22.29 4.09
CA VAL A 683 -1.34 22.48 3.72
C VAL A 683 -0.51 21.32 4.24
N VAL A 684 0.25 20.70 3.35
CA VAL A 684 1.30 19.75 3.70
C VAL A 684 2.64 20.46 3.66
N ASN A 685 3.57 20.05 4.54
CA ASN A 685 4.87 20.70 4.69
C ASN A 685 4.76 22.24 4.88
N LEU A 686 4.02 22.65 5.91
CA LEU A 686 3.67 24.04 6.23
C LEU A 686 4.87 25.00 6.19
N PHE A 687 6.04 24.56 6.65
CA PHE A 687 7.26 25.38 6.72
C PHE A 687 8.17 25.25 5.50
N ASN A 688 7.69 24.61 4.43
CA ASN A 688 8.44 24.34 3.20
C ASN A 688 9.84 23.75 3.47
N ARG A 689 9.89 22.81 4.43
CA ARG A 689 11.12 22.11 4.79
C ARG A 689 11.64 21.35 3.59
N GLN A 690 12.87 21.61 3.20
CA GLN A 690 13.57 20.76 2.23
C GLN A 690 14.08 19.51 2.94
N TYR A 691 13.72 18.35 2.41
CA TYR A 691 14.15 17.05 2.90
C TYR A 691 14.25 16.07 1.74
N VAL A 692 14.91 14.96 1.98
CA VAL A 692 15.08 13.89 1.00
C VAL A 692 14.49 12.60 1.54
N THR A 693 14.01 11.78 0.64
CA THR A 693 13.40 10.50 0.96
C THR A 693 14.15 9.36 0.30
N PHE A 694 13.81 8.14 0.69
CA PHE A 694 14.37 6.93 0.11
C PHE A 694 13.89 6.77 -1.33
N ASN A 695 14.83 6.60 -2.28
CA ASN A 695 14.51 6.26 -3.66
C ASN A 695 14.80 4.79 -3.95
N ILE A 696 13.79 4.03 -4.36
CA ILE A 696 13.94 2.63 -4.80
C ILE A 696 14.60 2.55 -6.18
N ALA A 697 14.40 3.56 -7.03
CA ALA A 697 14.94 3.57 -8.38
C ALA A 697 16.45 3.75 -8.34
N SER A 698 17.14 2.69 -8.54
CA SER A 698 18.53 2.33 -8.88
C SER A 698 19.53 3.40 -9.35
N GLN A 699 19.31 4.68 -9.12
CA GLN A 699 20.29 5.71 -9.45
C GLN A 699 21.11 6.06 -8.20
N ALA A 700 22.26 5.43 -8.07
CA ALA A 700 23.20 5.55 -6.96
C ALA A 700 23.70 6.98 -6.64
N SER A 701 23.17 8.00 -7.28
CA SER A 701 23.64 9.38 -7.17
C SER A 701 22.54 10.43 -6.96
N ALA A 702 21.26 10.05 -6.82
CA ALA A 702 20.18 11.01 -6.63
C ALA A 702 19.25 10.60 -5.48
N TYR A 703 19.03 11.49 -4.51
CA TYR A 703 17.96 11.38 -3.53
C TYR A 703 16.64 11.82 -4.19
N GLN A 704 15.54 11.24 -3.75
CA GLN A 704 14.24 11.78 -4.05
C GLN A 704 13.98 12.98 -3.12
N ALA A 705 13.60 14.12 -3.70
CA ALA A 705 13.17 15.27 -2.90
C ALA A 705 11.82 14.95 -2.26
N GLY A 706 11.70 15.25 -0.98
CA GLY A 706 10.42 15.21 -0.29
C GLY A 706 9.47 16.28 -0.82
N MET A 707 8.19 16.15 -0.50
CA MET A 707 7.15 17.04 -0.97
C MET A 707 7.37 18.47 -0.46
N PRO A 708 7.45 19.49 -1.34
CA PRO A 708 7.50 20.88 -0.92
C PRO A 708 6.17 21.32 -0.28
N GLN A 709 6.09 22.56 0.18
CA GLN A 709 4.83 23.10 0.66
C GLN A 709 3.77 23.03 -0.45
N ALA A 710 2.65 22.39 -0.13
CA ALA A 710 1.51 22.30 -1.04
C ALA A 710 0.22 22.68 -0.31
N ILE A 711 -0.50 23.61 -0.89
CA ILE A 711 -1.78 24.12 -0.38
C ILE A 711 -2.89 23.60 -1.27
N THR A 712 -3.97 23.13 -0.67
CA THR A 712 -5.19 22.70 -1.38
C THR A 712 -6.40 23.33 -0.72
N VAL A 713 -7.34 23.82 -1.53
CA VAL A 713 -8.66 24.24 -1.10
C VAL A 713 -9.71 23.40 -1.79
N GLY A 714 -10.80 23.11 -1.12
CA GLY A 714 -11.86 22.29 -1.70
C GLY A 714 -13.21 22.56 -1.07
N ALA A 715 -14.24 22.12 -1.79
CA ALA A 715 -15.63 22.16 -1.36
C ALA A 715 -16.31 20.82 -1.64
N ARG A 716 -17.33 20.52 -0.84
CA ARG A 716 -18.17 19.35 -0.98
C ARG A 716 -19.62 19.73 -0.78
N LEU A 717 -20.47 19.19 -1.64
CA LEU A 717 -21.92 19.33 -1.59
C LEU A 717 -22.54 17.94 -1.46
N GLN A 718 -23.46 17.78 -0.53
CA GLN A 718 -24.19 16.54 -0.31
C GLN A 718 -25.69 16.84 -0.24
N PHE A 719 -26.49 16.14 -1.08
CA PHE A 719 -27.92 16.35 -1.23
C PHE A 719 -28.72 15.10 -0.89
#